data_36474d8da9e1e79fd8a034e19a7d7b96
#
_entry.id   36474d8da9e1e79fd8a034e19a7d7b96
#
_cell.length_a   1.000
_cell.length_b   1.000
_cell.length_c   1.000
_cell.angle_alpha   90.00
_cell.angle_beta   90.00
_cell.angle_gamma   90.00
#
_symmetry.space_group_name_H-M   'P 1'
#
loop_
_entity.id
_entity.type
_entity.pdbx_description
1 polymer ?
#
loop_
_entity_poly.entity_id
_entity_poly.type
_entity_poly.pdbx_seq_one_letter_code
_entity_poly.pdbx_strand_id
1 'polypeptide(L)'
;MTNIIELPEVLANQIAAGEVVERPASVVKELVENAIDAKSSQITVEIEESGLKMIQVTDNGEGMSHEDLPLSLRRHATSKIKSQSDLFRIRTLGFRGEALPSVASISKITIKTATKEVTHGSLLIATSGEIETLEAISTPTGTKIKVENLFYNTPARLKYMKSLQAELAHIVDVVNRLSLAHPEVAFTLISDGRQLTQTSGTGDLRQAIAGIYGLNTTKKMLAISNDDLDFEVSGYVSLPELTRANRNYMTILVNGRYIKNFLLNRAILDGYGSKLMVGRFPIVVIDIQIDPYLADVNVHPTKQEVRISKERELMALISTAISESLKEQDLIPDALENLAKSSTRHFSKPEQTQLPLQSRELYYDPQKNDFFVKESAVSEKIPETDFYFGAVDNSVNVEKAELLPHSEEVIGPSSVKHASRPQNTFTETDHPNLDLKNRQKLSQMLTRLENEEKSVFPELDYFGQMHGTYLFAQGKDGLFIIDQHAAQERVKYEYYRDKIGEVDSSLQQLLVPYLFEFSGSDFINLQEKMALLNEVGIFLEVYGHNTFILREHPIWMKEEEIASGVYEMCDMLLLTNEVSIKTYRAELAIMMSCKRSIKANHSLDDYSARNLLLQLAQCQNPYNCPHGRPVLINFSKADMEKMFRRIQENHTSLRELGKY
;
A
#
# COMPACT_ATOMS: atom_id res chain seq x y z
N MET A 1 23.41 51.74 20.23
CA MET A 1 22.26 50.91 20.66
C MET A 1 22.55 49.50 20.20
N THR A 2 22.54 48.53 21.13
CA THR A 2 22.74 47.14 20.79
C THR A 2 21.46 46.62 20.09
N ASN A 3 21.60 46.16 18.82
CA ASN A 3 20.47 45.61 18.04
C ASN A 3 20.14 44.16 18.45
N ILE A 4 20.93 43.53 19.31
CA ILE A 4 20.75 42.15 19.81
C ILE A 4 20.11 42.25 21.20
N ILE A 5 18.99 41.59 21.37
CA ILE A 5 18.25 41.46 22.65
C ILE A 5 18.07 39.98 23.00
N GLU A 6 18.09 39.67 24.28
CA GLU A 6 17.71 38.36 24.78
C GLU A 6 16.18 38.22 24.72
N LEU A 7 15.70 37.13 24.11
CA LEU A 7 14.27 36.89 23.96
C LEU A 7 13.67 36.44 25.32
N PRO A 8 12.42 36.85 25.60
CA PRO A 8 11.69 36.29 26.77
C PRO A 8 11.64 34.77 26.66
N GLU A 9 11.77 34.07 27.77
CA GLU A 9 11.83 32.60 27.85
C GLU A 9 10.64 31.93 27.16
N VAL A 10 9.43 32.45 27.30
CA VAL A 10 8.21 31.96 26.64
C VAL A 10 8.35 32.00 25.12
N LEU A 11 8.87 33.11 24.57
CA LEU A 11 9.05 33.25 23.11
C LEU A 11 10.18 32.34 22.62
N ALA A 12 11.28 32.24 23.32
CA ALA A 12 12.37 31.33 23.02
C ALA A 12 11.89 29.87 23.01
N ASN A 13 11.02 29.51 23.97
CA ASN A 13 10.40 28.19 24.06
C ASN A 13 9.46 27.90 22.89
N GLN A 14 8.66 28.88 22.46
CA GLN A 14 7.78 28.73 21.27
C GLN A 14 8.56 28.57 19.97
N ILE A 15 9.67 29.30 19.80
CA ILE A 15 10.54 29.18 18.62
C ILE A 15 11.17 27.78 18.57
N ALA A 16 11.77 27.33 19.66
CA ALA A 16 12.39 26.02 19.70
C ALA A 16 11.37 24.87 19.66
N ALA A 17 10.16 25.03 20.22
CA ALA A 17 9.07 24.10 20.00
C ALA A 17 8.74 23.98 18.48
N GLY A 18 9.04 25.02 17.70
CA GLY A 18 8.90 25.01 16.23
C GLY A 18 9.80 24.02 15.52
N GLU A 19 10.97 23.82 16.05
CA GLU A 19 11.98 22.92 15.46
C GLU A 19 11.77 21.46 15.88
N VAL A 20 11.16 21.23 17.05
CA VAL A 20 10.95 19.89 17.63
C VAL A 20 9.57 19.33 17.28
N VAL A 21 8.53 20.17 17.31
CA VAL A 21 7.12 19.75 17.13
C VAL A 21 6.52 20.42 15.88
N GLU A 22 6.66 19.78 14.74
CA GLU A 22 6.09 20.26 13.49
C GLU A 22 4.60 19.90 13.32
N ARG A 23 4.18 18.75 13.85
CA ARG A 23 2.85 18.16 13.67
C ARG A 23 2.43 17.26 14.83
N PRO A 24 1.13 16.87 14.95
CA PRO A 24 0.66 15.96 16.01
C PRO A 24 1.43 14.64 16.09
N ALA A 25 1.79 14.05 14.94
CA ALA A 25 2.57 12.82 14.88
C ALA A 25 3.95 12.94 15.56
N SER A 26 4.57 14.14 15.56
CA SER A 26 5.83 14.39 16.29
C SER A 26 5.63 14.30 17.80
N VAL A 27 4.50 14.81 18.32
CA VAL A 27 4.14 14.71 19.74
C VAL A 27 3.96 13.24 20.13
N VAL A 28 3.14 12.50 19.36
CA VAL A 28 2.90 11.07 19.61
C VAL A 28 4.23 10.30 19.62
N LYS A 29 5.10 10.56 18.63
CA LYS A 29 6.41 9.92 18.52
C LYS A 29 7.23 10.11 19.82
N GLU A 30 7.44 11.35 20.24
CA GLU A 30 8.27 11.66 21.40
C GLU A 30 7.67 11.11 22.71
N LEU A 31 6.33 11.15 22.88
CA LEU A 31 5.67 10.61 24.08
C LEU A 31 5.76 9.09 24.12
N VAL A 32 5.57 8.40 22.99
CA VAL A 32 5.69 6.94 22.91
C VAL A 32 7.14 6.49 23.06
N GLU A 33 8.12 7.18 22.46
CA GLU A 33 9.55 6.91 22.69
C GLU A 33 9.92 7.04 24.17
N ASN A 34 9.36 8.03 24.88
CA ASN A 34 9.57 8.17 26.32
C ASN A 34 8.95 7.02 27.13
N ALA A 35 7.76 6.53 26.73
CA ALA A 35 7.11 5.39 27.36
C ALA A 35 7.91 4.09 27.16
N ILE A 36 8.49 3.87 25.95
CA ILE A 36 9.38 2.74 25.68
C ILE A 36 10.64 2.83 26.53
N ASP A 37 11.29 4.01 26.57
CA ASP A 37 12.48 4.25 27.40
C ASP A 37 12.21 4.05 28.89
N ALA A 38 10.95 4.24 29.37
CA ALA A 38 10.49 3.93 30.71
C ALA A 38 10.23 2.43 30.94
N LYS A 39 10.63 1.56 30.00
CA LYS A 39 10.49 0.10 30.06
C LYS A 39 9.03 -0.37 30.19
N SER A 40 8.13 0.30 29.52
CA SER A 40 6.72 -0.07 29.50
C SER A 40 6.51 -1.35 28.68
N SER A 41 5.68 -2.25 29.17
CA SER A 41 5.22 -3.43 28.42
C SER A 41 3.89 -3.21 27.71
N GLN A 42 3.18 -2.13 28.05
CA GLN A 42 1.91 -1.76 27.43
C GLN A 42 1.82 -0.25 27.26
N ILE A 43 1.48 0.19 26.06
CA ILE A 43 1.33 1.60 25.73
C ILE A 43 -0.01 1.79 24.99
N THR A 44 -0.86 2.68 25.49
CA THR A 44 -2.13 3.06 24.86
C THR A 44 -2.05 4.52 24.41
N VAL A 45 -2.31 4.75 23.13
CA VAL A 45 -2.38 6.09 22.52
C VAL A 45 -3.83 6.38 22.15
N GLU A 46 -4.42 7.42 22.72
CA GLU A 46 -5.75 7.89 22.44
C GLU A 46 -5.69 9.29 21.82
N ILE A 47 -6.38 9.50 20.72
CA ILE A 47 -6.39 10.78 20.01
C ILE A 47 -7.80 11.21 19.65
N GLU A 48 -8.04 12.53 19.66
CA GLU A 48 -9.26 13.17 19.16
C GLU A 48 -8.89 14.22 18.13
N GLU A 49 -9.72 14.33 17.05
CA GLU A 49 -9.53 15.26 15.93
C GLU A 49 -8.08 15.18 15.37
N SER A 50 -7.63 13.95 15.11
CA SER A 50 -6.27 13.68 14.57
C SER A 50 -5.13 14.26 15.43
N GLY A 51 -5.35 14.38 16.74
CA GLY A 51 -4.39 14.84 17.72
C GLY A 51 -4.34 16.36 17.90
N LEU A 52 -5.19 17.14 17.26
CA LEU A 52 -5.27 18.59 17.50
C LEU A 52 -6.02 18.92 18.76
N LYS A 53 -7.14 18.24 19.01
CA LYS A 53 -7.95 18.45 20.20
C LYS A 53 -7.34 17.75 21.41
N MET A 54 -6.94 16.48 21.25
CA MET A 54 -6.39 15.68 22.33
C MET A 54 -5.43 14.59 21.81
N ILE A 55 -4.28 14.47 22.47
CA ILE A 55 -3.36 13.33 22.42
C ILE A 55 -3.15 12.84 23.84
N GLN A 56 -3.44 11.57 24.10
CA GLN A 56 -3.20 10.96 25.40
C GLN A 56 -2.36 9.70 25.23
N VAL A 57 -1.23 9.63 25.91
CA VAL A 57 -0.38 8.43 25.97
C VAL A 57 -0.39 7.91 27.39
N THR A 58 -0.74 6.64 27.56
CA THR A 58 -0.79 5.94 28.83
C THR A 58 0.14 4.74 28.76
N ASP A 59 1.06 4.64 29.69
CA ASP A 59 2.03 3.56 29.82
C ASP A 59 2.03 2.96 31.24
N ASN A 60 2.56 1.75 31.35
CA ASN A 60 2.75 1.04 32.63
C ASN A 60 4.23 0.94 33.02
N GLY A 61 5.06 1.90 32.58
CA GLY A 61 6.49 1.92 32.81
C GLY A 61 6.91 2.28 34.25
N GLU A 62 8.16 2.73 34.42
CA GLU A 62 8.75 3.04 35.73
C GLU A 62 8.10 4.24 36.42
N GLY A 63 7.47 5.15 35.67
CA GLY A 63 6.89 6.39 36.17
C GLY A 63 7.94 7.45 36.56
N MET A 64 7.48 8.55 37.18
CA MET A 64 8.33 9.64 37.64
C MET A 64 8.04 9.92 39.12
N SER A 65 9.08 10.31 39.88
CA SER A 65 8.92 10.77 41.25
C SER A 65 8.22 12.14 41.32
N HIS A 66 7.69 12.51 42.50
CA HIS A 66 7.08 13.83 42.69
C HIS A 66 8.07 14.97 42.44
N GLU A 67 9.35 14.75 42.76
CA GLU A 67 10.44 15.72 42.60
C GLU A 67 10.89 15.86 41.14
N ASP A 68 10.92 14.75 40.38
CA ASP A 68 11.34 14.73 38.97
C ASP A 68 10.25 15.28 38.04
N LEU A 69 8.97 15.18 38.43
CA LEU A 69 7.85 15.56 37.59
C LEU A 69 7.91 17.05 37.15
N PRO A 70 8.12 18.05 37.99
CA PRO A 70 8.31 19.43 37.56
C PRO A 70 9.58 19.64 36.73
N LEU A 71 10.66 18.87 37.02
CA LEU A 71 11.92 18.95 36.27
C LEU A 71 11.73 18.45 34.85
N SER A 72 10.80 17.52 34.58
CA SER A 72 10.52 16.99 33.27
C SER A 72 10.02 18.04 32.25
N LEU A 73 9.48 19.17 32.73
CA LEU A 73 9.09 20.32 31.93
C LEU A 73 10.18 21.38 31.74
N ARG A 74 11.35 21.20 32.37
CA ARG A 74 12.50 22.09 32.17
C ARG A 74 13.35 21.65 30.99
N ARG A 75 13.83 22.60 30.22
CA ARG A 75 14.75 22.33 29.11
C ARG A 75 16.06 21.76 29.59
N HIS A 76 16.61 20.85 28.78
CA HIS A 76 17.89 20.19 29.06
C HIS A 76 17.88 19.35 30.37
N ALA A 77 16.71 19.07 30.92
CA ALA A 77 16.56 18.14 32.04
C ALA A 77 16.29 16.73 31.48
N THR A 78 17.17 15.80 31.78
CA THR A 78 17.07 14.41 31.29
C THR A 78 17.70 13.44 32.29
N SER A 79 17.08 12.27 32.45
CA SER A 79 17.64 11.15 33.24
C SER A 79 18.53 10.23 32.39
N LYS A 80 18.56 10.41 31.05
CA LYS A 80 19.08 9.43 30.10
C LYS A 80 20.57 9.58 29.80
N ILE A 81 21.14 10.78 29.93
CA ILE A 81 22.57 11.07 29.72
C ILE A 81 23.08 11.88 30.91
N LYS A 82 24.27 11.56 31.43
CA LYS A 82 24.90 12.24 32.56
C LYS A 82 26.30 12.73 32.24
N SER A 83 26.94 12.17 31.24
CA SER A 83 28.33 12.46 30.87
C SER A 83 28.51 12.63 29.38
N GLN A 84 29.63 13.23 28.98
CA GLN A 84 29.98 13.36 27.55
C GLN A 84 30.17 11.99 26.89
N SER A 85 30.63 10.96 27.64
CA SER A 85 30.76 9.60 27.11
C SER A 85 29.42 8.96 26.75
N ASP A 86 28.34 9.31 27.46
CA ASP A 86 27.00 8.79 27.21
C ASP A 86 26.45 9.29 25.85
N LEU A 87 26.89 10.51 25.43
CA LEU A 87 26.49 11.09 24.17
C LEU A 87 26.98 10.26 22.95
N PHE A 88 28.10 9.54 23.10
CA PHE A 88 28.64 8.65 22.08
C PHE A 88 28.13 7.22 22.19
N ARG A 89 27.34 6.89 23.21
CA ARG A 89 26.79 5.56 23.48
C ARG A 89 25.28 5.58 23.72
N ILE A 90 24.56 6.39 22.93
CA ILE A 90 23.12 6.56 23.14
C ILE A 90 22.40 5.24 22.82
N ARG A 91 21.77 4.65 23.84
CA ARG A 91 20.93 3.45 23.73
C ARG A 91 19.44 3.76 23.86
N THR A 92 19.08 4.92 24.43
CA THR A 92 17.70 5.35 24.60
C THR A 92 17.17 6.03 23.36
N LEU A 93 15.87 5.98 23.11
CA LEU A 93 15.23 6.65 21.97
C LEU A 93 15.24 8.17 22.12
N GLY A 94 15.01 8.72 23.32
CA GLY A 94 15.15 10.13 23.66
C GLY A 94 16.42 10.39 24.47
N PHE A 95 17.01 11.60 24.40
CA PHE A 95 18.17 11.98 25.20
C PHE A 95 18.34 13.48 25.47
N ARG A 96 17.72 14.37 24.65
CA ARG A 96 17.99 15.83 24.72
C ARG A 96 17.28 16.58 25.84
N GLY A 97 16.20 16.03 26.42
CA GLY A 97 15.40 16.71 27.46
C GLY A 97 14.69 17.97 26.93
N GLU A 98 14.26 17.97 25.66
CA GLU A 98 13.63 19.12 24.98
C GLU A 98 12.21 18.84 24.50
N ALA A 99 11.80 17.58 24.33
CA ALA A 99 10.53 17.22 23.75
C ALA A 99 9.35 17.64 24.62
N LEU A 100 9.31 17.20 25.87
CA LEU A 100 8.21 17.47 26.80
C LEU A 100 8.05 18.96 27.10
N PRO A 101 9.12 19.75 27.38
CA PRO A 101 9.04 21.21 27.51
C PRO A 101 8.49 21.89 26.23
N SER A 102 8.92 21.43 25.07
CA SER A 102 8.44 21.96 23.78
C SER A 102 6.96 21.71 23.57
N VAL A 103 6.47 20.50 23.87
CA VAL A 103 5.04 20.17 23.80
C VAL A 103 4.24 21.02 24.80
N ALA A 104 4.70 21.14 26.05
CA ALA A 104 4.02 21.92 27.08
C ALA A 104 3.90 23.41 26.71
N SER A 105 4.90 23.98 26.02
CA SER A 105 4.89 25.41 25.63
C SER A 105 3.83 25.77 24.59
N ILE A 106 3.31 24.79 23.82
CA ILE A 106 2.36 25.00 22.71
C ILE A 106 1.02 24.30 22.94
N SER A 107 0.77 23.81 24.14
CA SER A 107 -0.45 23.06 24.48
C SER A 107 -0.83 23.23 25.95
N LYS A 108 -1.94 22.64 26.34
CA LYS A 108 -2.26 22.34 27.74
C LYS A 108 -1.89 20.89 28.01
N ILE A 109 -1.04 20.64 29.02
CA ILE A 109 -0.57 19.31 29.36
C ILE A 109 -1.05 18.90 30.77
N THR A 110 -1.50 17.66 30.90
CA THR A 110 -1.83 17.02 32.16
C THR A 110 -1.02 15.75 32.30
N ILE A 111 -0.23 15.61 33.32
CA ILE A 111 0.61 14.44 33.59
C ILE A 111 0.16 13.79 34.89
N LYS A 112 -0.14 12.50 34.88
CA LYS A 112 -0.39 11.67 36.05
C LYS A 112 0.64 10.55 36.05
N THR A 113 1.41 10.42 37.11
CA THR A 113 2.49 9.44 37.17
C THR A 113 2.67 8.88 38.58
N ALA A 114 3.09 7.63 38.67
CA ALA A 114 3.47 6.98 39.92
C ALA A 114 4.59 5.98 39.68
N THR A 115 5.53 5.90 40.59
CA THR A 115 6.57 4.85 40.61
C THR A 115 6.09 3.63 41.41
N LYS A 116 6.77 2.50 41.26
CA LYS A 116 6.44 1.25 42.00
C LYS A 116 6.67 1.37 43.51
N GLU A 117 7.52 2.30 43.93
CA GLU A 117 8.00 2.42 45.30
C GLU A 117 7.12 3.31 46.19
N VAL A 118 6.22 4.12 45.58
CA VAL A 118 5.46 5.14 46.27
C VAL A 118 3.97 4.80 46.28
N THR A 119 3.32 4.96 47.45
CA THR A 119 1.88 4.70 47.62
C THR A 119 0.97 5.74 46.96
N HIS A 120 1.47 6.93 46.68
CA HIS A 120 0.73 8.01 46.03
C HIS A 120 1.49 8.53 44.84
N GLY A 121 0.81 8.62 43.72
CA GLY A 121 1.34 9.27 42.51
C GLY A 121 1.17 10.78 42.54
N SER A 122 1.51 11.43 41.44
CA SER A 122 1.49 12.88 41.29
C SER A 122 0.69 13.28 40.06
N LEU A 123 -0.03 14.40 40.21
CA LEU A 123 -0.72 15.11 39.11
C LEU A 123 -0.01 16.44 38.89
N LEU A 124 0.34 16.72 37.63
CA LEU A 124 0.82 18.02 37.19
C LEU A 124 -0.08 18.52 36.06
N ILE A 125 -0.50 19.78 36.15
CA ILE A 125 -1.20 20.50 35.10
C ILE A 125 -0.38 21.72 34.74
N ALA A 126 -0.10 21.91 33.44
CA ALA A 126 0.58 23.08 32.95
C ALA A 126 -0.04 23.59 31.67
N THR A 127 -0.04 24.92 31.49
CA THR A 127 -0.54 25.62 30.29
C THR A 127 0.55 26.52 29.75
N SER A 128 0.88 26.44 28.46
CA SER A 128 2.01 27.20 27.85
C SER A 128 3.37 26.99 28.55
N GLY A 129 3.56 25.87 29.21
CA GLY A 129 4.79 25.56 29.96
C GLY A 129 4.80 26.05 31.42
N GLU A 130 3.80 26.83 31.87
CA GLU A 130 3.65 27.27 33.25
C GLU A 130 2.86 26.24 34.06
N ILE A 131 3.40 25.80 35.18
CA ILE A 131 2.78 24.81 36.06
C ILE A 131 1.67 25.50 36.88
N GLU A 132 0.42 25.07 36.67
CA GLU A 132 -0.74 25.57 37.41
C GLU A 132 -1.03 24.76 38.67
N THR A 133 -0.82 23.43 38.60
CA THR A 133 -1.18 22.50 39.67
C THR A 133 -0.10 21.41 39.79
N LEU A 134 0.27 21.11 41.03
CA LEU A 134 1.12 19.95 41.35
C LEU A 134 0.59 19.34 42.66
N GLU A 135 -0.03 18.18 42.57
CA GLU A 135 -0.74 17.54 43.67
C GLU A 135 -0.44 16.04 43.76
N ALA A 136 -0.53 15.49 44.97
CA ALA A 136 -0.49 14.06 45.19
C ALA A 136 -1.87 13.44 44.87
N ILE A 137 -1.88 12.36 44.05
CA ILE A 137 -3.11 11.65 43.65
C ILE A 137 -2.94 10.14 43.81
N SER A 138 -4.07 9.42 43.82
CA SER A 138 -4.04 7.97 43.67
C SER A 138 -4.08 7.64 42.17
N THR A 139 -3.03 7.01 41.64
CA THR A 139 -2.93 6.59 40.24
C THR A 139 -2.12 5.29 40.15
N PRO A 140 -2.39 4.42 39.18
CA PRO A 140 -1.58 3.22 38.94
C PRO A 140 -0.12 3.59 38.64
N THR A 141 0.79 2.63 38.80
CA THR A 141 2.19 2.75 38.35
C THR A 141 2.27 2.95 36.85
N GLY A 142 3.16 3.83 36.42
CA GLY A 142 3.35 4.24 35.04
C GLY A 142 3.09 5.73 34.86
N THR A 143 2.91 6.14 33.62
CA THR A 143 2.67 7.55 33.28
C THR A 143 1.51 7.69 32.31
N LYS A 144 0.66 8.68 32.57
CA LYS A 144 -0.42 9.12 31.68
C LYS A 144 -0.21 10.58 31.36
N ILE A 145 0.10 10.88 30.10
CA ILE A 145 0.29 12.23 29.60
C ILE A 145 -0.87 12.56 28.65
N LYS A 146 -1.59 13.63 28.97
CA LYS A 146 -2.66 14.17 28.14
C LYS A 146 -2.26 15.56 27.65
N VAL A 147 -2.24 15.74 26.34
CA VAL A 147 -1.96 17.00 25.63
C VAL A 147 -3.25 17.47 24.97
N GLU A 148 -3.69 18.67 25.30
CA GLU A 148 -4.95 19.25 24.80
C GLU A 148 -4.68 20.56 24.07
N ASN A 149 -5.50 20.86 23.05
CA ASN A 149 -5.45 22.10 22.29
C ASN A 149 -4.07 22.41 21.69
N LEU A 150 -3.48 21.41 21.02
CA LEU A 150 -2.18 21.55 20.39
C LEU A 150 -2.17 22.72 19.40
N PHE A 151 -1.13 23.57 19.47
CA PHE A 151 -0.93 24.77 18.65
C PHE A 151 -1.90 25.94 18.91
N TYR A 152 -2.67 25.93 19.99
CA TYR A 152 -3.64 27.00 20.29
C TYR A 152 -3.00 28.41 20.33
N ASN A 153 -1.74 28.53 20.78
CA ASN A 153 -0.97 29.77 20.87
C ASN A 153 -0.02 29.98 19.65
N THR A 154 -0.07 29.08 18.66
CA THR A 154 0.73 29.16 17.42
C THR A 154 -0.14 28.92 16.17
N PRO A 155 -1.15 29.77 15.92
CA PRO A 155 -2.16 29.53 14.89
C PRO A 155 -1.61 29.50 13.45
N ALA A 156 -0.44 30.09 13.22
CA ALA A 156 0.24 30.02 11.93
C ALA A 156 0.54 28.58 11.49
N ARG A 157 0.80 27.65 12.45
CA ARG A 157 1.09 26.24 12.16
C ARG A 157 -0.14 25.47 11.69
N LEU A 158 -1.31 25.78 12.23
CA LEU A 158 -2.57 25.16 11.79
C LEU A 158 -2.86 25.39 10.30
N LYS A 159 -2.36 26.51 9.73
CA LYS A 159 -2.53 26.82 8.31
C LYS A 159 -1.67 25.94 7.37
N TYR A 160 -0.61 25.32 7.87
CA TYR A 160 0.25 24.42 7.08
C TYR A 160 -0.17 22.96 7.16
N MET A 161 -1.17 22.63 7.96
CA MET A 161 -1.69 21.26 8.05
C MET A 161 -2.58 20.96 6.85
N LYS A 162 -2.39 19.79 6.24
CA LYS A 162 -3.08 19.41 5.00
C LYS A 162 -4.54 19.05 5.28
N SER A 163 -4.80 17.85 5.78
CA SER A 163 -6.13 17.38 6.17
C SER A 163 -6.02 16.60 7.49
N LEU A 164 -7.12 16.48 8.22
CA LEU A 164 -7.16 15.72 9.45
C LEU A 164 -6.81 14.25 9.21
N GLN A 165 -7.30 13.67 8.10
CA GLN A 165 -6.99 12.29 7.72
C GLN A 165 -5.50 12.10 7.43
N ALA A 166 -4.85 13.04 6.75
CA ALA A 166 -3.41 12.96 6.49
C ALA A 166 -2.60 13.01 7.80
N GLU A 167 -2.99 13.84 8.77
CA GLU A 167 -2.34 13.88 10.09
C GLU A 167 -2.59 12.58 10.87
N LEU A 168 -3.81 12.02 10.81
CA LEU A 168 -4.11 10.72 11.39
C LEU A 168 -3.25 9.62 10.78
N ALA A 169 -3.13 9.58 9.46
CA ALA A 169 -2.30 8.60 8.75
C ALA A 169 -0.81 8.69 9.18
N HIS A 170 -0.29 9.90 9.42
CA HIS A 170 1.05 10.09 9.95
C HIS A 170 1.21 9.55 11.38
N ILE A 171 0.21 9.75 12.24
CA ILE A 171 0.21 9.18 13.60
C ILE A 171 0.23 7.66 13.54
N VAL A 172 -0.65 7.07 12.72
CA VAL A 172 -0.70 5.61 12.53
C VAL A 172 0.63 5.06 12.00
N ASP A 173 1.26 5.72 11.01
CA ASP A 173 2.58 5.30 10.50
C ASP A 173 3.65 5.31 11.59
N VAL A 174 3.68 6.34 12.43
CA VAL A 174 4.61 6.43 13.56
C VAL A 174 4.40 5.30 14.56
N VAL A 175 3.16 5.07 15.01
CA VAL A 175 2.85 4.00 15.97
C VAL A 175 3.16 2.63 15.38
N ASN A 176 2.82 2.38 14.11
CA ASN A 176 3.13 1.12 13.44
C ASN A 176 4.64 0.85 13.36
N ARG A 177 5.47 1.87 13.05
CA ARG A 177 6.92 1.72 13.01
C ARG A 177 7.53 1.47 14.38
N LEU A 178 7.02 2.12 15.42
CA LEU A 178 7.46 1.87 16.80
C LEU A 178 7.03 0.47 17.28
N SER A 179 5.84 0.01 16.87
CA SER A 179 5.38 -1.36 17.17
C SER A 179 6.22 -2.43 16.46
N LEU A 180 6.72 -2.16 15.24
CA LEU A 180 7.65 -3.06 14.54
C LEU A 180 9.05 -3.06 15.16
N ALA A 181 9.47 -1.89 15.68
CA ALA A 181 10.77 -1.74 16.35
C ALA A 181 10.80 -2.39 17.74
N HIS A 182 9.64 -2.48 18.41
CA HIS A 182 9.50 -2.95 19.78
C HIS A 182 8.35 -3.98 19.88
N PRO A 183 8.51 -5.18 19.27
CA PRO A 183 7.47 -6.21 19.28
C PRO A 183 7.18 -6.78 20.68
N GLU A 184 8.05 -6.53 21.66
CA GLU A 184 7.89 -6.88 23.07
C GLU A 184 6.91 -5.98 23.82
N VAL A 185 6.52 -4.84 23.22
CA VAL A 185 5.56 -3.89 23.80
C VAL A 185 4.20 -4.05 23.14
N ALA A 186 3.14 -4.13 23.95
CA ALA A 186 1.76 -4.14 23.46
C ALA A 186 1.31 -2.69 23.19
N PHE A 187 1.03 -2.38 21.93
CA PHE A 187 0.53 -1.07 21.52
C PHE A 187 -0.96 -1.13 21.23
N THR A 188 -1.68 -0.09 21.65
CA THR A 188 -3.07 0.15 21.28
C THR A 188 -3.22 1.60 20.84
N LEU A 189 -3.73 1.83 19.62
CA LEU A 189 -4.04 3.16 19.10
C LEU A 189 -5.56 3.31 18.93
N ILE A 190 -6.12 4.33 19.55
CA ILE A 190 -7.55 4.66 19.52
C ILE A 190 -7.71 6.08 18.96
N SER A 191 -8.55 6.28 17.97
CA SER A 191 -8.93 7.58 17.42
C SER A 191 -10.44 7.78 17.50
N ASP A 192 -10.87 8.87 18.12
CA ASP A 192 -12.27 9.24 18.26
C ASP A 192 -13.14 8.07 18.78
N GLY A 193 -12.61 7.32 19.76
CA GLY A 193 -13.24 6.15 20.38
C GLY A 193 -13.16 4.86 19.54
N ARG A 194 -12.58 4.88 18.35
CA ARG A 194 -12.39 3.70 17.50
C ARG A 194 -10.96 3.19 17.57
N GLN A 195 -10.78 1.90 17.83
CA GLN A 195 -9.47 1.25 17.81
C GLN A 195 -8.97 1.10 16.36
N LEU A 196 -7.77 1.65 16.08
CA LEU A 196 -7.14 1.63 14.75
C LEU A 196 -6.02 0.59 14.63
N THR A 197 -5.26 0.34 15.71
CA THR A 197 -4.14 -0.61 15.70
C THR A 197 -4.05 -1.26 17.06
N GLN A 198 -3.69 -2.54 17.08
CA GLN A 198 -3.37 -3.27 18.30
C GLN A 198 -2.29 -4.31 17.99
N THR A 199 -1.25 -4.37 18.85
CA THR A 199 -0.21 -5.42 18.84
C THR A 199 -0.22 -6.16 20.17
N SER A 200 0.27 -7.40 20.17
CA SER A 200 0.17 -8.31 21.32
C SER A 200 1.29 -8.13 22.35
N GLY A 201 2.44 -7.51 21.99
CA GLY A 201 3.59 -7.36 22.90
C GLY A 201 4.27 -8.67 23.27
N THR A 202 4.24 -9.69 22.39
CA THR A 202 4.80 -11.03 22.67
C THR A 202 6.30 -11.14 22.38
N GLY A 203 6.93 -10.12 21.80
CA GLY A 203 8.30 -10.17 21.30
C GLY A 203 8.45 -10.83 19.94
N ASP A 204 7.38 -11.34 19.35
CA ASP A 204 7.39 -11.94 18.01
C ASP A 204 7.12 -10.88 16.94
N LEU A 205 8.18 -10.52 16.19
CA LEU A 205 8.09 -9.55 15.08
C LEU A 205 7.08 -10.02 14.00
N ARG A 206 6.94 -11.32 13.77
CA ARG A 206 5.98 -11.85 12.80
C ARG A 206 4.53 -11.55 13.21
N GLN A 207 4.22 -11.65 14.50
CA GLN A 207 2.92 -11.28 15.04
C GLN A 207 2.66 -9.77 14.92
N ALA A 208 3.67 -8.93 15.20
CA ALA A 208 3.56 -7.48 15.01
C ALA A 208 3.29 -7.14 13.54
N ILE A 209 4.00 -7.76 12.59
CA ILE A 209 3.77 -7.63 11.15
C ILE A 209 2.34 -8.04 10.77
N ALA A 210 1.83 -9.13 11.33
CA ALA A 210 0.47 -9.60 11.07
C ALA A 210 -0.59 -8.61 11.56
N GLY A 211 -0.38 -8.00 12.72
CA GLY A 211 -1.26 -6.95 13.26
C GLY A 211 -1.30 -5.67 12.42
N ILE A 212 -0.19 -5.34 11.72
CA ILE A 212 -0.06 -4.10 10.95
C ILE A 212 -0.40 -4.28 9.47
N TYR A 213 0.11 -5.34 8.83
CA TYR A 213 0.00 -5.57 7.37
C TYR A 213 -0.99 -6.67 6.98
N GLY A 214 -1.59 -7.34 7.97
CA GLY A 214 -2.54 -8.43 7.78
C GLY A 214 -1.91 -9.81 7.68
N LEU A 215 -2.71 -10.84 7.99
CA LEU A 215 -2.26 -12.24 8.03
C LEU A 215 -1.84 -12.77 6.66
N ASN A 216 -2.52 -12.35 5.58
CA ASN A 216 -2.21 -12.83 4.23
C ASN A 216 -0.87 -12.28 3.72
N THR A 217 -0.56 -11.03 4.04
CA THR A 217 0.76 -10.43 3.78
C THR A 217 1.84 -11.20 4.53
N THR A 218 1.63 -11.45 5.82
CA THR A 218 2.62 -12.12 6.68
C THR A 218 2.89 -13.58 6.28
N LYS A 219 1.89 -14.30 5.78
CA LYS A 219 2.07 -15.67 5.24
C LYS A 219 3.02 -15.72 4.04
N LYS A 220 3.14 -14.61 3.29
CA LYS A 220 3.99 -14.46 2.11
C LYS A 220 5.32 -13.76 2.43
N MET A 221 5.72 -13.71 3.69
CA MET A 221 7.00 -13.15 4.11
C MET A 221 7.95 -14.26 4.58
N LEU A 222 9.21 -14.11 4.21
CA LEU A 222 10.31 -14.99 4.57
C LEU A 222 11.13 -14.35 5.68
N ALA A 223 11.55 -15.15 6.65
CA ALA A 223 12.53 -14.72 7.63
C ALA A 223 13.91 -14.60 6.97
N ILE A 224 14.66 -13.58 7.33
CA ILE A 224 16.05 -13.40 6.98
C ILE A 224 16.88 -13.25 8.24
N SER A 225 18.09 -13.79 8.24
CA SER A 225 19.08 -13.58 9.29
C SER A 225 20.47 -13.73 8.68
N ASN A 226 21.35 -12.79 8.99
CA ASN A 226 22.77 -12.87 8.64
C ASN A 226 23.56 -11.98 9.60
N ASP A 227 24.76 -12.37 9.93
CA ASP A 227 25.61 -11.65 10.88
C ASP A 227 27.07 -11.62 10.44
N ASP A 228 27.79 -10.61 10.87
CA ASP A 228 29.23 -10.50 10.80
C ASP A 228 29.81 -9.97 12.12
N LEU A 229 31.08 -9.56 12.14
CA LEU A 229 31.75 -9.06 13.35
C LEU A 229 31.16 -7.73 13.87
N ASP A 230 30.56 -6.93 13.00
CA ASP A 230 30.12 -5.56 13.26
C ASP A 230 28.61 -5.41 13.26
N PHE A 231 27.89 -6.28 12.55
CA PHE A 231 26.46 -6.17 12.27
C PHE A 231 25.73 -7.50 12.47
N GLU A 232 24.55 -7.43 13.07
CA GLU A 232 23.57 -8.50 13.07
C GLU A 232 22.32 -7.99 12.36
N VAL A 233 21.91 -8.67 11.28
CA VAL A 233 20.76 -8.33 10.45
C VAL A 233 19.74 -9.43 10.57
N SER A 234 18.53 -9.09 11.01
CA SER A 234 17.40 -10.02 11.10
C SER A 234 16.10 -9.36 10.63
N GLY A 235 15.08 -10.16 10.32
CA GLY A 235 13.79 -9.60 9.95
C GLY A 235 12.99 -10.44 8.96
N TYR A 236 12.10 -9.79 8.22
CA TYR A 236 11.19 -10.42 7.28
C TYR A 236 11.13 -9.66 5.96
N VAL A 237 11.13 -10.39 4.84
CA VAL A 237 11.03 -9.86 3.49
C VAL A 237 9.92 -10.57 2.73
N SER A 238 9.15 -9.86 1.91
CA SER A 238 8.06 -10.46 1.14
C SER A 238 8.57 -11.30 -0.04
N LEU A 239 7.81 -12.31 -0.43
CA LEU A 239 8.02 -12.98 -1.72
C LEU A 239 7.95 -11.96 -2.87
N PRO A 240 8.66 -12.19 -4.00
CA PRO A 240 8.69 -11.28 -5.15
C PRO A 240 7.31 -10.97 -5.76
N GLU A 241 6.35 -11.85 -5.56
CA GLU A 241 4.95 -11.65 -5.99
C GLU A 241 4.20 -10.60 -5.17
N LEU A 242 4.62 -10.34 -3.92
CA LEU A 242 4.00 -9.40 -3.01
C LEU A 242 4.80 -8.11 -2.96
N THR A 243 4.42 -7.15 -3.79
CA THR A 243 5.12 -5.85 -3.91
C THR A 243 4.15 -4.69 -3.82
N ARG A 244 4.66 -3.50 -3.58
CA ARG A 244 3.93 -2.22 -3.54
C ARG A 244 4.56 -1.23 -4.51
N ALA A 245 3.80 -0.18 -4.87
CA ALA A 245 4.29 0.86 -5.78
C ALA A 245 5.17 1.91 -5.08
N ASN A 246 5.15 1.99 -3.75
CA ASN A 246 5.95 2.94 -2.99
C ASN A 246 6.92 2.25 -2.01
N ARG A 247 7.96 2.99 -1.59
CA ARG A 247 9.03 2.51 -0.70
C ARG A 247 8.65 2.54 0.79
N ASN A 248 7.47 3.06 1.15
CA ASN A 248 7.07 3.22 2.55
C ASN A 248 6.90 1.89 3.29
N TYR A 249 6.76 0.80 2.55
CA TYR A 249 6.68 -0.56 3.08
C TYR A 249 8.04 -1.22 3.35
N MET A 250 9.15 -0.51 3.06
CA MET A 250 10.49 -0.95 3.44
C MET A 250 10.87 -0.26 4.76
N THR A 251 10.71 -0.98 5.86
CA THR A 251 11.03 -0.51 7.21
C THR A 251 12.40 -1.03 7.61
N ILE A 252 13.33 -0.11 7.86
CA ILE A 252 14.68 -0.41 8.33
C ILE A 252 14.81 0.14 9.73
N LEU A 253 15.18 -0.73 10.66
CA LEU A 253 15.41 -0.43 12.07
C LEU A 253 16.89 -0.57 12.36
N VAL A 254 17.44 0.33 13.15
CA VAL A 254 18.83 0.28 13.65
C VAL A 254 18.79 0.49 15.15
N ASN A 255 19.18 -0.52 15.92
CA ASN A 255 19.12 -0.52 17.38
C ASN A 255 17.75 -0.03 17.91
N GLY A 256 16.64 -0.57 17.35
CA GLY A 256 15.27 -0.20 17.70
C GLY A 256 14.77 1.14 17.16
N ARG A 257 15.53 1.82 16.26
CA ARG A 257 15.12 3.10 15.64
C ARG A 257 14.79 2.93 14.18
N TYR A 258 13.65 3.46 13.76
CA TYR A 258 13.35 3.57 12.35
C TYR A 258 14.23 4.61 11.66
N ILE A 259 14.90 4.20 10.60
CA ILE A 259 15.76 5.08 9.79
C ILE A 259 15.32 5.13 8.33
N LYS A 260 15.64 6.25 7.69
CA LYS A 260 15.53 6.44 6.25
C LYS A 260 16.93 6.50 5.65
N ASN A 261 17.31 5.44 4.95
CA ASN A 261 18.59 5.37 4.28
C ASN A 261 18.41 4.87 2.85
N PHE A 262 18.82 5.70 1.89
CA PHE A 262 18.68 5.38 0.47
C PHE A 262 19.58 4.21 0.04
N LEU A 263 20.78 4.11 0.58
CA LEU A 263 21.73 3.07 0.22
C LEU A 263 21.31 1.69 0.74
N LEU A 264 20.79 1.63 1.97
CA LEU A 264 20.24 0.39 2.52
C LEU A 264 18.95 -0.04 1.78
N ASN A 265 18.09 0.91 1.39
CA ASN A 265 16.96 0.60 0.51
C ASN A 265 17.40 0.01 -0.83
N ARG A 266 18.52 0.52 -1.40
CA ARG A 266 19.10 -0.03 -2.62
C ARG A 266 19.66 -1.43 -2.38
N ALA A 267 20.36 -1.67 -1.28
CA ALA A 267 20.86 -3.00 -0.92
C ALA A 267 19.74 -4.05 -0.82
N ILE A 268 18.58 -3.67 -0.28
CA ILE A 268 17.39 -4.53 -0.26
C ILE A 268 16.97 -4.90 -1.69
N LEU A 269 16.86 -3.92 -2.59
CA LEU A 269 16.48 -4.16 -3.98
C LEU A 269 17.53 -5.00 -4.73
N ASP A 270 18.82 -4.74 -4.48
CA ASP A 270 19.93 -5.50 -5.07
C ASP A 270 19.89 -6.99 -4.62
N GLY A 271 19.46 -7.28 -3.38
CA GLY A 271 19.25 -8.64 -2.87
C GLY A 271 18.14 -9.42 -3.59
N TYR A 272 17.10 -8.73 -4.04
CA TYR A 272 16.07 -9.34 -4.90
C TYR A 272 16.54 -9.50 -6.34
N GLY A 273 17.42 -8.62 -6.82
CA GLY A 273 17.92 -8.64 -8.19
C GLY A 273 16.80 -8.60 -9.23
N SER A 274 16.89 -9.47 -10.25
CA SER A 274 15.92 -9.56 -11.34
C SER A 274 14.56 -10.19 -10.96
N LYS A 275 14.39 -10.64 -9.71
CA LYS A 275 13.13 -11.25 -9.25
C LYS A 275 12.02 -10.22 -9.00
N LEU A 276 12.37 -8.94 -8.79
CA LEU A 276 11.40 -7.85 -8.67
C LEU A 276 11.10 -7.21 -10.01
N MET A 277 9.85 -6.84 -10.21
CA MET A 277 9.45 -5.99 -11.35
C MET A 277 10.03 -4.57 -11.17
N VAL A 278 10.46 -3.97 -12.27
CA VAL A 278 10.97 -2.59 -12.28
C VAL A 278 9.90 -1.63 -11.75
N GLY A 279 10.30 -0.74 -10.83
CA GLY A 279 9.39 0.23 -10.20
C GLY A 279 8.50 -0.34 -9.09
N ARG A 280 8.70 -1.60 -8.68
CA ARG A 280 7.97 -2.23 -7.57
C ARG A 280 8.89 -2.44 -6.37
N PHE A 281 8.33 -2.31 -5.18
CA PHE A 281 9.06 -2.40 -3.91
C PHE A 281 8.49 -3.52 -3.06
N PRO A 282 9.34 -4.34 -2.42
CA PRO A 282 8.89 -5.40 -1.52
C PRO A 282 8.36 -4.81 -0.21
N ILE A 283 7.60 -5.61 0.54
CA ILE A 283 7.30 -5.33 1.94
C ILE A 283 8.43 -5.92 2.78
N VAL A 284 9.11 -5.08 3.55
CA VAL A 284 10.32 -5.46 4.27
C VAL A 284 10.30 -4.85 5.67
N VAL A 285 10.67 -5.64 6.65
CA VAL A 285 10.97 -5.19 8.02
C VAL A 285 12.30 -5.81 8.40
N ILE A 286 13.35 -5.00 8.45
CA ILE A 286 14.70 -5.43 8.82
C ILE A 286 15.11 -4.71 10.09
N ASP A 287 15.57 -5.46 11.08
CA ASP A 287 16.23 -4.96 12.27
C ASP A 287 17.73 -5.21 12.18
N ILE A 288 18.50 -4.15 12.42
CA ILE A 288 19.95 -4.14 12.33
C ILE A 288 20.47 -3.78 13.71
N GLN A 289 21.18 -4.68 14.34
CA GLN A 289 21.91 -4.46 15.58
C GLN A 289 23.36 -4.12 15.26
N ILE A 290 23.84 -2.98 15.74
CA ILE A 290 25.21 -2.51 15.51
C ILE A 290 25.81 -1.93 16.81
N ASP A 291 27.13 -1.95 16.91
CA ASP A 291 27.80 -1.23 18.00
C ASP A 291 27.49 0.28 17.87
N PRO A 292 27.02 0.95 18.95
CA PRO A 292 26.74 2.39 18.93
C PRO A 292 27.90 3.26 18.44
N TYR A 293 29.15 2.82 18.54
CA TYR A 293 30.30 3.54 17.99
C TYR A 293 30.36 3.57 16.46
N LEU A 294 29.67 2.62 15.79
CA LEU A 294 29.62 2.55 14.33
C LEU A 294 28.47 3.37 13.75
N ALA A 295 27.57 3.92 14.61
CA ALA A 295 26.40 4.67 14.18
C ALA A 295 26.36 6.05 14.85
N ASP A 296 26.39 7.12 14.04
CA ASP A 296 26.09 8.46 14.53
C ASP A 296 24.61 8.80 14.30
N VAL A 297 23.85 8.83 15.37
CA VAL A 297 22.40 9.10 15.38
C VAL A 297 22.10 10.60 15.49
N ASN A 298 23.08 11.43 15.90
CA ASN A 298 22.88 12.85 16.17
C ASN A 298 23.08 13.71 14.88
N VAL A 299 22.56 13.28 13.75
CA VAL A 299 22.69 13.98 12.45
C VAL A 299 21.55 14.96 12.22
N HIS A 300 20.31 14.59 12.56
CA HIS A 300 19.11 15.39 12.31
C HIS A 300 18.18 15.41 13.55
N PRO A 301 17.40 16.50 13.78
CA PRO A 301 16.46 16.57 14.91
C PRO A 301 15.44 15.43 14.94
N THR A 302 14.96 14.97 13.80
CA THR A 302 14.00 13.86 13.68
C THR A 302 14.62 12.48 13.97
N LYS A 303 15.95 12.38 14.06
CA LYS A 303 16.71 11.14 14.34
C LYS A 303 16.46 10.01 13.29
N GLN A 304 15.93 10.35 12.11
CA GLN A 304 15.64 9.37 11.04
C GLN A 304 16.80 9.17 10.06
N GLU A 305 17.81 10.04 10.12
CA GLU A 305 19.05 9.92 9.35
C GLU A 305 20.17 9.52 10.30
N VAL A 306 20.81 8.42 10.00
CA VAL A 306 21.94 7.86 10.79
C VAL A 306 23.11 7.68 9.84
N ARG A 307 24.30 8.15 10.26
CA ARG A 307 25.54 7.84 9.55
C ARG A 307 26.09 6.53 10.10
N ILE A 308 26.26 5.56 9.22
CA ILE A 308 26.76 4.23 9.57
C ILE A 308 28.19 4.11 9.04
N SER A 309 29.13 3.76 9.91
CA SER A 309 30.47 3.36 9.51
C SER A 309 30.40 2.01 8.80
N LYS A 310 31.27 1.74 7.83
CA LYS A 310 31.30 0.47 7.06
C LYS A 310 29.95 0.15 6.35
N GLU A 311 29.27 1.18 5.85
CA GLU A 311 27.93 1.06 5.22
C GLU A 311 27.94 0.09 4.01
N ARG A 312 29.09 -0.05 3.31
CA ARG A 312 29.20 -0.98 2.17
C ARG A 312 29.17 -2.44 2.60
N GLU A 313 29.80 -2.78 3.72
CA GLU A 313 29.78 -4.12 4.31
C GLU A 313 28.37 -4.47 4.75
N LEU A 314 27.68 -3.56 5.41
CA LEU A 314 26.28 -3.72 5.80
C LEU A 314 25.36 -3.90 4.57
N MET A 315 25.56 -3.13 3.49
CA MET A 315 24.81 -3.31 2.24
C MET A 315 25.00 -4.71 1.65
N ALA A 316 26.25 -5.22 1.64
CA ALA A 316 26.55 -6.55 1.13
C ALA A 316 25.89 -7.63 2.01
N LEU A 317 25.92 -7.46 3.34
CA LEU A 317 25.30 -8.38 4.30
C LEU A 317 23.79 -8.49 4.07
N ILE A 318 23.09 -7.35 3.94
CA ILE A 318 21.64 -7.29 3.67
C ILE A 318 21.31 -7.95 2.33
N SER A 319 22.05 -7.59 1.26
CA SER A 319 21.82 -8.13 -0.08
C SER A 319 22.02 -9.64 -0.13
N THR A 320 23.05 -10.16 0.56
CA THR A 320 23.33 -11.59 0.66
C THR A 320 22.22 -12.31 1.43
N ALA A 321 21.81 -11.80 2.61
CA ALA A 321 20.75 -12.40 3.42
C ALA A 321 19.44 -12.58 2.62
N ILE A 322 19.04 -11.54 1.88
CA ILE A 322 17.83 -11.58 1.04
C ILE A 322 18.01 -12.57 -0.12
N SER A 323 19.15 -12.51 -0.82
CA SER A 323 19.41 -13.38 -1.97
C SER A 323 19.41 -14.85 -1.59
N GLU A 324 19.99 -15.21 -0.44
CA GLU A 324 20.04 -16.58 0.08
C GLU A 324 18.66 -17.08 0.48
N SER A 325 17.92 -16.32 1.27
CA SER A 325 16.53 -16.68 1.64
C SER A 325 15.60 -16.89 0.43
N LEU A 326 15.81 -16.11 -0.64
CA LEU A 326 15.04 -16.25 -1.87
C LEU A 326 15.50 -17.41 -2.77
N LYS A 327 16.74 -17.91 -2.61
CA LYS A 327 17.23 -19.10 -3.33
C LYS A 327 16.70 -20.40 -2.74
N GLU A 328 16.47 -20.44 -1.43
CA GLU A 328 15.93 -21.60 -0.73
C GLU A 328 14.46 -21.86 -1.05
N GLN A 329 13.78 -20.85 -1.59
CA GLN A 329 12.37 -20.95 -1.94
C GLN A 329 12.19 -21.42 -3.38
N ASP A 330 11.34 -22.42 -3.55
CA ASP A 330 10.87 -22.81 -4.88
C ASP A 330 9.91 -21.72 -5.41
N LEU A 331 10.48 -20.78 -6.18
CA LEU A 331 9.74 -19.66 -6.79
C LEU A 331 8.97 -20.09 -8.05
N ILE A 332 9.03 -21.38 -8.41
CA ILE A 332 8.25 -21.92 -9.52
C ILE A 332 6.81 -22.09 -9.02
N PRO A 333 5.81 -21.43 -9.64
CA PRO A 333 4.42 -21.64 -9.28
C PRO A 333 4.07 -23.10 -9.46
N ASP A 334 3.50 -23.73 -8.43
CA ASP A 334 3.03 -25.11 -8.54
C ASP A 334 1.96 -25.18 -9.63
N ALA A 335 2.32 -25.86 -10.72
CA ALA A 335 1.41 -26.08 -11.85
C ALA A 335 0.15 -26.84 -11.41
N LEU A 336 0.26 -27.69 -10.38
CA LEU A 336 -0.87 -28.43 -9.81
C LEU A 336 -1.80 -27.51 -9.01
N GLU A 337 -1.29 -26.54 -8.26
CA GLU A 337 -2.12 -25.52 -7.60
C GLU A 337 -2.86 -24.63 -8.60
N ASN A 338 -2.20 -24.25 -9.68
CA ASN A 338 -2.82 -23.47 -10.75
C ASN A 338 -3.83 -24.31 -11.56
N LEU A 339 -3.56 -25.58 -11.79
CA LEU A 339 -4.51 -26.51 -12.41
C LEU A 339 -5.67 -26.85 -11.47
N ALA A 340 -5.45 -26.98 -10.16
CA ALA A 340 -6.52 -27.20 -9.18
C ALA A 340 -7.45 -25.98 -9.07
N LYS A 341 -6.90 -24.76 -9.15
CA LYS A 341 -7.69 -23.52 -9.24
C LYS A 341 -8.45 -23.42 -10.58
N SER A 342 -7.95 -24.03 -11.67
CA SER A 342 -8.64 -24.09 -12.95
C SER A 342 -9.57 -25.30 -13.11
N SER A 343 -9.30 -26.41 -12.41
CA SER A 343 -10.09 -27.65 -12.53
C SER A 343 -11.38 -27.65 -11.68
N THR A 344 -11.55 -26.71 -10.75
CA THR A 344 -12.84 -26.45 -10.10
C THR A 344 -13.87 -25.80 -11.05
N ARG A 345 -13.49 -25.50 -12.29
CA ARG A 345 -14.42 -25.17 -13.37
C ARG A 345 -14.84 -26.43 -14.18
N HIS A 346 -15.11 -27.56 -13.54
CA HIS A 346 -16.06 -28.48 -14.13
C HIS A 346 -17.41 -27.76 -14.10
N PHE A 347 -17.75 -27.14 -15.21
CA PHE A 347 -19.15 -26.99 -15.59
C PHE A 347 -19.73 -28.41 -15.56
N SER A 348 -20.27 -28.84 -14.44
CA SER A 348 -21.35 -29.79 -14.49
C SER A 348 -22.35 -29.12 -15.43
N LYS A 349 -22.51 -29.69 -16.63
CA LYS A 349 -23.68 -29.34 -17.46
C LYS A 349 -24.83 -29.28 -16.47
N PRO A 350 -25.60 -28.18 -16.42
CA PRO A 350 -26.81 -28.19 -15.63
C PRO A 350 -27.57 -29.44 -16.11
N GLU A 351 -27.68 -30.45 -15.26
CA GLU A 351 -28.65 -31.48 -15.44
C GLU A 351 -29.96 -30.71 -15.54
N GLN A 352 -30.51 -30.66 -16.74
CA GLN A 352 -31.85 -30.19 -16.95
C GLN A 352 -32.70 -31.09 -16.07
N THR A 353 -32.98 -30.66 -14.85
CA THR A 353 -34.05 -31.20 -14.05
C THR A 353 -35.26 -30.96 -14.91
N GLN A 354 -35.67 -31.98 -15.64
CA GLN A 354 -36.96 -31.97 -16.28
C GLN A 354 -37.96 -31.79 -15.14
N LEU A 355 -38.41 -30.54 -14.97
CA LEU A 355 -39.63 -30.30 -14.21
C LEU A 355 -40.68 -31.25 -14.80
N PRO A 356 -41.30 -32.13 -14.02
CA PRO A 356 -42.40 -32.94 -14.52
C PRO A 356 -43.49 -31.95 -14.95
N LEU A 357 -43.58 -31.72 -16.25
CA LEU A 357 -44.73 -31.05 -16.83
C LEU A 357 -45.89 -32.04 -16.61
N GLN A 358 -46.58 -31.86 -15.48
CA GLN A 358 -47.91 -32.43 -15.35
C GLN A 358 -48.72 -31.88 -16.50
N SER A 359 -49.02 -32.75 -17.45
CA SER A 359 -49.93 -32.45 -18.53
C SER A 359 -51.32 -32.17 -17.95
N ARG A 360 -51.59 -30.92 -17.71
CA ARG A 360 -52.95 -30.47 -17.40
C ARG A 360 -53.72 -30.53 -18.69
N GLU A 361 -54.56 -31.53 -18.86
CA GLU A 361 -55.50 -31.63 -20.01
C GLU A 361 -56.61 -30.63 -19.79
N LEU A 362 -56.72 -29.67 -20.70
CA LEU A 362 -57.82 -28.72 -20.74
C LEU A 362 -58.99 -29.38 -21.49
N TYR A 363 -60.13 -29.53 -20.83
CA TYR A 363 -61.38 -29.98 -21.46
C TYR A 363 -62.28 -28.79 -21.67
N TYR A 364 -62.88 -28.74 -22.89
CA TYR A 364 -63.87 -27.72 -23.27
C TYR A 364 -65.29 -28.31 -23.06
N ASP A 365 -66.16 -27.60 -22.31
CA ASP A 365 -67.57 -27.93 -22.14
C ASP A 365 -68.40 -27.10 -23.13
N PRO A 366 -68.99 -27.76 -24.15
CA PRO A 366 -69.78 -27.03 -25.16
C PRO A 366 -71.12 -26.46 -24.61
N GLN A 367 -71.59 -26.91 -23.43
CA GLN A 367 -72.83 -26.45 -22.86
C GLN A 367 -72.66 -25.18 -21.98
N LYS A 368 -71.43 -24.98 -21.47
CA LYS A 368 -71.10 -23.81 -20.63
C LYS A 368 -70.21 -22.80 -21.34
N ASN A 369 -69.73 -23.14 -22.54
CA ASN A 369 -68.81 -22.36 -23.34
C ASN A 369 -67.55 -21.91 -22.56
N ASP A 370 -67.02 -22.85 -21.73
CA ASP A 370 -65.89 -22.57 -20.81
C ASP A 370 -64.92 -23.79 -20.75
N PHE A 371 -63.63 -23.51 -20.38
CA PHE A 371 -62.58 -24.49 -20.24
C PHE A 371 -62.32 -24.80 -18.78
N PHE A 372 -62.24 -26.10 -18.41
CA PHE A 372 -61.91 -26.53 -17.06
C PHE A 372 -60.74 -27.52 -17.07
N VAL A 373 -59.96 -27.54 -15.97
CA VAL A 373 -58.81 -28.42 -15.72
C VAL A 373 -59.27 -29.57 -14.87
N LYS A 374 -59.12 -30.80 -15.31
CA LYS A 374 -59.45 -31.99 -14.54
C LYS A 374 -58.30 -32.37 -13.65
N GLU A 375 -58.42 -32.18 -12.33
CA GLU A 375 -57.44 -32.67 -11.33
C GLU A 375 -57.66 -34.16 -11.10
N SER A 376 -56.65 -35.00 -11.40
CA SER A 376 -56.62 -36.38 -10.97
C SER A 376 -56.12 -36.49 -9.53
N ALA A 377 -56.97 -36.91 -8.63
CA ALA A 377 -56.60 -37.15 -7.23
C ALA A 377 -55.68 -38.38 -7.16
N VAL A 378 -54.42 -38.17 -6.75
CA VAL A 378 -53.54 -39.23 -6.25
C VAL A 378 -53.26 -38.91 -4.79
N SER A 379 -53.79 -39.79 -3.95
CA SER A 379 -53.62 -39.79 -2.49
C SER A 379 -52.22 -40.32 -2.17
N GLU A 380 -51.30 -39.48 -1.73
CA GLU A 380 -50.10 -39.91 -0.99
C GLU A 380 -50.14 -39.28 0.42
N LYS A 381 -50.08 -40.16 1.40
CA LYS A 381 -50.03 -39.85 2.84
C LYS A 381 -48.71 -39.19 3.16
N ILE A 382 -48.75 -37.95 3.65
CA ILE A 382 -47.63 -37.26 4.31
C ILE A 382 -47.70 -37.63 5.81
N PRO A 383 -46.63 -38.09 6.44
CA PRO A 383 -46.57 -38.22 7.88
C PRO A 383 -46.45 -36.85 8.53
N GLU A 384 -47.36 -36.56 9.41
CA GLU A 384 -47.32 -35.40 10.32
C GLU A 384 -46.12 -35.52 11.27
N THR A 385 -45.24 -34.57 11.28
CA THR A 385 -44.30 -34.32 12.37
C THR A 385 -44.70 -33.01 13.05
N ASP A 386 -45.14 -33.16 14.27
CA ASP A 386 -45.53 -32.09 15.18
C ASP A 386 -44.39 -31.12 15.45
N PHE A 387 -44.65 -29.84 15.20
CA PHE A 387 -43.84 -28.72 15.73
C PHE A 387 -44.43 -28.34 17.11
N TYR A 388 -43.72 -28.68 18.18
CA TYR A 388 -43.98 -28.11 19.49
C TYR A 388 -43.09 -26.90 19.74
N PHE A 389 -43.71 -25.76 19.96
CA PHE A 389 -43.10 -24.59 20.60
C PHE A 389 -43.13 -24.84 22.12
N GLY A 390 -41.96 -24.95 22.74
CA GLY A 390 -41.81 -25.02 24.19
C GLY A 390 -40.91 -23.93 24.71
N ALA A 391 -41.43 -23.18 25.66
CA ALA A 391 -40.82 -22.08 26.34
C ALA A 391 -39.64 -22.46 27.23
N VAL A 392 -38.78 -21.49 27.43
CA VAL A 392 -37.61 -21.43 28.33
C VAL A 392 -37.95 -21.84 29.76
N ASP A 393 -37.10 -22.64 30.37
CA ASP A 393 -36.81 -22.54 31.80
C ASP A 393 -35.36 -22.89 32.15
N ASN A 394 -34.77 -22.02 32.98
CA ASN A 394 -33.41 -22.10 33.52
C ASN A 394 -33.37 -23.10 34.68
N SER A 395 -32.44 -24.03 34.69
CA SER A 395 -31.72 -24.38 35.94
C SER A 395 -30.52 -25.29 35.70
N VAL A 396 -29.44 -24.89 36.32
CA VAL A 396 -28.13 -25.48 36.59
C VAL A 396 -28.15 -26.96 36.91
N ASN A 397 -27.24 -27.74 36.28
CA ASN A 397 -26.42 -28.68 37.05
C ASN A 397 -25.13 -29.11 36.30
N VAL A 398 -24.04 -29.08 37.04
CA VAL A 398 -22.68 -29.48 36.65
C VAL A 398 -22.50 -30.96 36.89
N GLU A 399 -22.09 -31.70 35.88
CA GLU A 399 -21.34 -32.96 36.12
C GLU A 399 -20.32 -33.22 34.99
N LYS A 400 -19.14 -33.66 35.44
CA LYS A 400 -17.94 -33.96 34.69
C LYS A 400 -18.13 -35.16 33.76
N ALA A 401 -17.66 -35.07 32.53
CA ALA A 401 -17.30 -36.26 31.74
C ALA A 401 -16.17 -35.92 30.74
N GLU A 402 -15.31 -36.86 30.64
CA GLU A 402 -14.00 -37.03 30.05
C GLU A 402 -13.76 -36.54 28.61
N LEU A 403 -12.50 -36.15 28.44
CA LEU A 403 -11.83 -35.73 27.19
C LEU A 403 -11.82 -36.83 26.11
N LEU A 404 -12.39 -36.55 24.96
CA LEU A 404 -12.02 -37.13 23.67
C LEU A 404 -11.71 -36.00 22.68
N PRO A 405 -10.73 -36.15 21.79
CA PRO A 405 -10.26 -35.05 20.95
C PRO A 405 -11.24 -34.80 19.81
N HIS A 406 -11.95 -33.69 19.88
CA HIS A 406 -12.66 -33.14 18.73
C HIS A 406 -11.67 -32.45 17.80
N SER A 407 -11.55 -32.96 16.57
CA SER A 407 -11.11 -32.21 15.45
C SER A 407 -12.09 -31.06 15.25
N GLU A 408 -11.71 -29.85 15.64
CA GLU A 408 -12.39 -28.61 15.24
C GLU A 408 -12.23 -28.42 13.73
N GLU A 409 -13.20 -28.89 12.96
CA GLU A 409 -13.49 -28.26 11.67
C GLU A 409 -14.03 -26.87 11.98
N VAL A 410 -13.12 -25.90 12.00
CA VAL A 410 -13.47 -24.48 11.92
C VAL A 410 -14.07 -24.26 10.54
N ILE A 411 -15.39 -24.21 10.46
CA ILE A 411 -16.09 -23.65 9.30
C ILE A 411 -15.75 -22.15 9.28
N GLY A 412 -14.61 -21.82 8.68
CA GLY A 412 -14.32 -20.45 8.25
C GLY A 412 -15.29 -20.06 7.14
N PRO A 413 -15.60 -18.77 6.95
CA PRO A 413 -16.45 -18.31 5.84
C PRO A 413 -15.76 -18.64 4.51
N SER A 414 -16.16 -19.75 3.90
CA SER A 414 -15.48 -20.37 2.74
C SER A 414 -15.82 -19.74 1.39
N SER A 415 -16.24 -18.48 1.36
CA SER A 415 -16.73 -17.85 0.12
C SER A 415 -16.15 -16.49 -0.21
N VAL A 416 -15.13 -16.00 0.50
CA VAL A 416 -14.50 -14.72 0.19
C VAL A 416 -13.12 -14.94 -0.42
N LYS A 417 -12.91 -14.42 -1.63
CA LYS A 417 -11.60 -14.45 -2.30
C LYS A 417 -10.72 -13.37 -1.71
N HIS A 418 -9.55 -13.75 -1.21
CA HIS A 418 -8.51 -12.78 -0.89
C HIS A 418 -7.81 -12.34 -2.18
N ALA A 419 -7.66 -11.03 -2.35
CA ALA A 419 -6.92 -10.49 -3.47
C ALA A 419 -5.43 -10.81 -3.32
N SER A 420 -4.96 -11.78 -4.07
CA SER A 420 -3.53 -12.06 -4.22
C SER A 420 -3.04 -11.52 -5.56
N ARG A 421 -1.87 -10.91 -5.59
CA ARG A 421 -1.25 -10.44 -6.83
C ARG A 421 -0.91 -11.62 -7.74
N PRO A 422 -1.35 -11.61 -9.00
CA PRO A 422 -0.92 -12.63 -9.97
C PRO A 422 0.58 -12.50 -10.24
N GLN A 423 1.23 -13.62 -10.40
CA GLN A 423 2.60 -13.68 -10.90
C GLN A 423 2.60 -13.24 -12.36
N ASN A 424 3.10 -12.04 -12.63
CA ASN A 424 3.42 -11.62 -13.99
C ASN A 424 4.93 -11.76 -14.20
N THR A 425 5.32 -12.78 -14.91
CA THR A 425 6.66 -12.90 -15.50
C THR A 425 6.78 -11.86 -16.62
N PHE A 426 7.20 -10.63 -16.31
CA PHE A 426 7.59 -9.64 -17.30
C PHE A 426 9.10 -9.67 -17.48
N THR A 427 9.55 -9.88 -18.70
CA THR A 427 10.90 -9.57 -19.16
C THR A 427 11.07 -8.06 -19.24
N GLU A 428 12.28 -7.59 -18.90
CA GLU A 428 12.72 -6.20 -18.94
C GLU A 428 12.17 -5.42 -20.13
N THR A 429 11.21 -4.52 -19.86
CA THR A 429 10.92 -3.38 -20.73
C THR A 429 10.58 -2.21 -19.82
N ASP A 430 11.30 -1.11 -20.05
CA ASP A 430 11.22 0.19 -19.39
C ASP A 430 9.79 0.60 -19.00
N HIS A 431 9.38 0.26 -17.77
CA HIS A 431 8.26 0.97 -17.15
C HIS A 431 8.81 2.30 -16.61
N PRO A 432 8.22 3.43 -16.97
CA PRO A 432 8.67 4.72 -16.48
C PRO A 432 8.58 4.75 -14.96
N ASN A 433 9.72 4.91 -14.32
CA ASN A 433 9.82 5.24 -12.91
C ASN A 433 8.89 6.44 -12.64
N LEU A 434 7.89 6.27 -11.76
CA LEU A 434 6.93 7.32 -11.39
C LEU A 434 7.59 8.40 -10.50
N ASP A 435 8.77 8.86 -10.90
CA ASP A 435 9.44 10.01 -10.32
C ASP A 435 8.78 11.31 -10.79
N LEU A 436 8.78 12.34 -9.97
CA LEU A 436 8.20 13.66 -10.25
C LEU A 436 8.65 14.24 -11.62
N LYS A 437 9.87 13.93 -12.08
CA LYS A 437 10.37 14.30 -13.41
C LYS A 437 9.64 13.60 -14.56
N ASN A 438 9.17 12.39 -14.35
CA ASN A 438 8.40 11.64 -15.33
C ASN A 438 6.94 12.10 -15.40
N ARG A 439 6.39 12.65 -14.32
CA ARG A 439 5.04 13.25 -14.30
C ARG A 439 4.93 14.49 -15.20
N GLN A 440 5.92 15.35 -15.19
CA GLN A 440 5.94 16.49 -16.12
C GLN A 440 6.02 16.01 -17.58
N LYS A 441 6.78 14.96 -17.86
CA LYS A 441 6.79 14.32 -19.19
C LYS A 441 5.45 13.67 -19.51
N LEU A 442 4.83 12.99 -18.55
CA LEU A 442 3.52 12.35 -18.71
C LEU A 442 2.42 13.39 -18.96
N SER A 443 2.41 14.48 -18.19
CA SER A 443 1.49 15.62 -18.41
C SER A 443 1.67 16.26 -19.79
N GLN A 444 2.91 16.45 -20.24
CA GLN A 444 3.20 16.93 -21.59
C GLN A 444 2.78 15.93 -22.68
N MET A 445 2.94 14.63 -22.44
CA MET A 445 2.45 13.57 -23.32
C MET A 445 0.92 13.56 -23.42
N LEU A 446 0.23 13.68 -22.28
CA LEU A 446 -1.24 13.74 -22.25
C LEU A 446 -1.77 14.94 -23.02
N THR A 447 -1.16 16.13 -22.87
CA THR A 447 -1.52 17.33 -23.63
C THR A 447 -1.28 17.17 -25.14
N ARG A 448 -0.25 16.41 -25.54
CA ARG A 448 -0.02 16.08 -26.97
C ARG A 448 -1.07 15.11 -27.50
N LEU A 449 -1.42 14.07 -26.72
CA LEU A 449 -2.41 13.08 -27.09
C LEU A 449 -3.85 13.65 -27.24
N GLU A 450 -4.16 14.74 -26.56
CA GLU A 450 -5.46 15.41 -26.61
C GLU A 450 -5.63 16.34 -27.84
N ASN A 451 -4.54 16.83 -28.42
CA ASN A 451 -4.56 17.81 -29.52
C ASN A 451 -4.33 17.20 -30.91
N GLU A 452 -4.35 15.87 -31.04
CA GLU A 452 -4.07 15.20 -32.32
C GLU A 452 -5.32 15.12 -33.20
N GLU A 453 -5.26 15.74 -34.39
CA GLU A 453 -6.26 15.59 -35.44
C GLU A 453 -6.18 14.17 -36.04
N LYS A 454 -7.34 13.61 -36.44
CA LYS A 454 -7.46 12.28 -37.02
C LYS A 454 -6.67 12.21 -38.34
N SER A 455 -5.52 11.55 -38.31
CA SER A 455 -4.69 11.39 -39.52
C SER A 455 -5.10 10.15 -40.31
N VAL A 456 -4.94 10.20 -41.63
CA VAL A 456 -5.31 9.07 -42.49
C VAL A 456 -4.25 7.98 -42.40
N PHE A 457 -4.62 6.85 -41.77
CA PHE A 457 -3.76 5.67 -41.71
C PHE A 457 -3.65 4.98 -43.08
N PRO A 458 -2.43 4.58 -43.53
CA PRO A 458 -2.26 3.94 -44.83
C PRO A 458 -2.94 2.55 -44.88
N GLU A 459 -3.42 2.17 -46.05
CA GLU A 459 -3.88 0.80 -46.30
C GLU A 459 -2.65 -0.13 -46.31
N LEU A 460 -2.61 -1.07 -45.34
CA LEU A 460 -1.50 -1.98 -45.13
C LEU A 460 -1.92 -3.43 -45.38
N ASP A 461 -1.19 -4.13 -46.25
CA ASP A 461 -1.36 -5.57 -46.46
C ASP A 461 -0.24 -6.33 -45.74
N TYR A 462 -0.63 -7.10 -44.71
CA TYR A 462 0.28 -7.90 -43.89
C TYR A 462 0.83 -9.09 -44.67
N PHE A 463 2.12 -9.34 -44.60
CA PHE A 463 2.76 -10.48 -45.26
C PHE A 463 3.73 -11.28 -44.40
N GLY A 464 4.04 -10.88 -43.16
CA GLY A 464 4.92 -11.67 -42.31
C GLY A 464 5.25 -11.04 -40.96
N GLN A 465 5.78 -11.86 -40.06
CA GLN A 465 6.24 -11.48 -38.71
C GLN A 465 7.69 -11.92 -38.51
N MET A 466 8.48 -11.12 -37.82
CA MET A 466 9.86 -11.43 -37.44
C MET A 466 10.04 -11.39 -35.92
N HIS A 467 10.68 -12.43 -35.38
CA HIS A 467 11.01 -12.61 -33.97
C HIS A 467 9.82 -12.45 -33.00
N GLY A 468 8.58 -12.70 -33.46
CA GLY A 468 7.38 -12.49 -32.64
C GLY A 468 7.21 -11.05 -32.11
N THR A 469 7.90 -10.09 -32.74
CA THR A 469 7.96 -8.68 -32.27
C THR A 469 7.54 -7.70 -33.35
N TYR A 470 8.01 -7.88 -34.58
CA TYR A 470 7.77 -6.95 -35.68
C TYR A 470 6.88 -7.56 -36.74
N LEU A 471 5.82 -6.82 -37.12
CA LEU A 471 4.96 -7.15 -38.25
C LEU A 471 5.44 -6.42 -39.49
N PHE A 472 5.40 -7.09 -40.64
CA PHE A 472 5.74 -6.53 -41.92
C PHE A 472 4.48 -6.40 -42.78
N ALA A 473 4.29 -5.19 -43.29
CA ALA A 473 3.16 -4.90 -44.17
C ALA A 473 3.61 -4.07 -45.38
N GLN A 474 2.93 -4.27 -46.52
CA GLN A 474 3.12 -3.51 -47.71
C GLN A 474 2.00 -2.48 -47.86
N GLY A 475 2.35 -1.25 -48.23
CA GLY A 475 1.42 -0.19 -48.58
C GLY A 475 1.78 0.44 -49.92
N LYS A 476 0.99 1.40 -50.37
CA LYS A 476 1.24 2.13 -51.65
C LYS A 476 2.61 2.83 -51.63
N ASP A 477 3.03 3.29 -50.45
CA ASP A 477 4.25 4.10 -50.25
C ASP A 477 5.52 3.28 -49.93
N GLY A 478 5.43 1.94 -49.85
CA GLY A 478 6.58 1.08 -49.61
C GLY A 478 6.36 -0.01 -48.53
N LEU A 479 7.44 -0.34 -47.82
CA LEU A 479 7.47 -1.32 -46.74
C LEU A 479 7.24 -0.64 -45.42
N PHE A 480 6.32 -1.21 -44.63
CA PHE A 480 6.05 -0.78 -43.26
C PHE A 480 6.49 -1.87 -42.29
N ILE A 481 7.20 -1.47 -41.23
CA ILE A 481 7.57 -2.33 -40.10
C ILE A 481 6.82 -1.79 -38.90
N ILE A 482 6.03 -2.64 -38.26
CA ILE A 482 5.15 -2.28 -37.14
C ILE A 482 5.63 -3.01 -35.90
N ASP A 483 5.85 -2.28 -34.81
CA ASP A 483 6.08 -2.86 -33.48
C ASP A 483 4.74 -3.38 -32.95
N GLN A 484 4.60 -4.71 -32.89
CA GLN A 484 3.39 -5.41 -32.43
C GLN A 484 2.97 -4.98 -31.01
N HIS A 485 3.94 -4.80 -30.11
CA HIS A 485 3.67 -4.41 -28.72
C HIS A 485 3.15 -2.98 -28.66
N ALA A 486 3.85 -2.04 -29.30
CA ALA A 486 3.46 -0.63 -29.35
C ALA A 486 2.08 -0.44 -30.04
N ALA A 487 1.78 -1.23 -31.09
CA ALA A 487 0.49 -1.23 -31.76
C ALA A 487 -0.63 -1.66 -30.82
N GLN A 488 -0.43 -2.76 -30.08
CA GLN A 488 -1.42 -3.22 -29.10
C GLN A 488 -1.61 -2.27 -27.93
N GLU A 489 -0.52 -1.68 -27.41
CA GLU A 489 -0.62 -0.66 -26.37
C GLU A 489 -1.49 0.51 -26.82
N ARG A 490 -1.34 0.97 -28.06
CA ARG A 490 -2.16 2.06 -28.62
C ARG A 490 -3.63 1.65 -28.72
N VAL A 491 -3.94 0.53 -29.34
CA VAL A 491 -5.32 0.04 -29.49
C VAL A 491 -6.00 -0.11 -28.14
N LYS A 492 -5.31 -0.71 -27.18
CA LYS A 492 -5.86 -0.91 -25.83
C LYS A 492 -5.99 0.39 -25.04
N TYR A 493 -5.04 1.31 -25.19
CA TYR A 493 -5.12 2.62 -24.53
C TYR A 493 -6.38 3.39 -24.94
N GLU A 494 -6.66 3.48 -26.23
CA GLU A 494 -7.86 4.19 -26.72
C GLU A 494 -9.13 3.49 -26.25
N TYR A 495 -9.16 2.16 -26.27
CA TYR A 495 -10.27 1.38 -25.71
C TYR A 495 -10.50 1.67 -24.23
N TYR A 496 -9.44 1.64 -23.40
CA TYR A 496 -9.59 1.88 -21.95
C TYR A 496 -9.87 3.34 -21.65
N ARG A 497 -9.27 4.29 -22.36
CA ARG A 497 -9.56 5.70 -22.21
C ARG A 497 -11.05 5.99 -22.35
N ASP A 498 -11.69 5.40 -23.35
CA ASP A 498 -13.11 5.60 -23.61
C ASP A 498 -13.97 4.83 -22.58
N LYS A 499 -13.61 3.57 -22.26
CA LYS A 499 -14.39 2.72 -21.35
C LYS A 499 -14.30 3.10 -19.87
N ILE A 500 -13.15 3.57 -19.38
CA ILE A 500 -12.99 4.03 -17.98
C ILE A 500 -13.84 5.27 -17.69
N GLY A 501 -14.25 6.02 -18.72
CA GLY A 501 -15.16 7.15 -18.61
C GLY A 501 -16.65 6.80 -18.51
N GLU A 502 -17.04 5.58 -18.93
CA GLU A 502 -18.43 5.12 -18.97
C GLU A 502 -18.79 4.38 -17.67
N VAL A 503 -19.07 5.11 -16.58
CA VAL A 503 -19.34 4.51 -15.25
C VAL A 503 -20.76 3.93 -15.12
N ASP A 504 -21.70 4.36 -15.98
CA ASP A 504 -23.14 4.25 -15.68
C ASP A 504 -23.83 2.96 -16.13
N SER A 505 -23.22 1.99 -16.80
CA SER A 505 -24.07 0.96 -17.40
C SER A 505 -23.67 -0.50 -17.23
N SER A 506 -22.53 -0.83 -16.64
CA SER A 506 -22.10 -2.23 -16.71
C SER A 506 -21.18 -2.65 -15.56
N LEU A 507 -21.78 -2.80 -14.37
CA LEU A 507 -21.14 -3.49 -13.26
C LEU A 507 -21.50 -4.97 -13.29
N GLN A 508 -20.52 -5.81 -13.04
CA GLN A 508 -20.69 -7.25 -12.88
C GLN A 508 -20.53 -7.61 -11.40
N GLN A 509 -21.55 -8.23 -10.83
CA GLN A 509 -21.46 -8.73 -9.47
C GLN A 509 -20.53 -9.94 -9.37
N LEU A 510 -19.72 -9.95 -8.33
CA LEU A 510 -18.83 -11.05 -8.00
C LEU A 510 -19.60 -12.12 -7.22
N LEU A 511 -19.49 -13.37 -7.65
CA LEU A 511 -20.04 -14.50 -6.90
C LEU A 511 -19.36 -14.61 -5.52
N VAL A 512 -18.06 -14.34 -5.48
CA VAL A 512 -17.24 -14.31 -4.26
C VAL A 512 -16.52 -12.97 -4.21
N PRO A 513 -16.81 -12.10 -3.21
CA PRO A 513 -16.17 -10.82 -3.07
C PRO A 513 -14.65 -10.92 -2.88
N TYR A 514 -13.92 -9.87 -3.28
CA TYR A 514 -12.49 -9.74 -3.02
C TYR A 514 -12.24 -8.89 -1.77
N LEU A 515 -11.30 -9.32 -0.93
CA LEU A 515 -10.80 -8.56 0.20
C LEU A 515 -9.43 -7.95 -0.14
N PHE A 516 -9.27 -6.67 0.19
CA PHE A 516 -8.05 -5.90 -0.03
C PHE A 516 -7.52 -5.38 1.30
N GLU A 517 -6.39 -5.92 1.76
CA GLU A 517 -5.74 -5.52 3.01
C GLU A 517 -4.69 -4.45 2.74
N PHE A 518 -4.68 -3.39 3.55
CA PHE A 518 -3.73 -2.28 3.48
C PHE A 518 -3.10 -2.04 4.86
N SER A 519 -2.03 -1.23 4.91
CA SER A 519 -1.57 -0.68 6.18
C SER A 519 -2.60 0.32 6.72
N GLY A 520 -2.65 0.51 8.05
CA GLY A 520 -3.62 1.45 8.64
C GLY A 520 -3.50 2.87 8.08
N SER A 521 -2.27 3.34 7.79
CA SER A 521 -2.04 4.64 7.17
C SER A 521 -2.57 4.71 5.73
N ASP A 522 -2.34 3.68 4.92
CA ASP A 522 -2.82 3.65 3.55
C ASP A 522 -4.34 3.47 3.48
N PHE A 523 -4.90 2.67 4.39
CA PHE A 523 -6.34 2.51 4.53
C PHE A 523 -7.04 3.86 4.78
N ILE A 524 -6.52 4.67 5.71
CA ILE A 524 -7.05 6.00 6.04
C ILE A 524 -6.92 6.95 4.84
N ASN A 525 -5.74 6.98 4.19
CA ASN A 525 -5.51 7.82 3.01
C ASN A 525 -6.40 7.43 1.82
N LEU A 526 -6.67 6.13 1.65
CA LEU A 526 -7.58 5.65 0.61
C LEU A 526 -9.04 6.01 0.91
N GLN A 527 -9.48 5.98 2.17
CA GLN A 527 -10.83 6.40 2.55
C GLN A 527 -11.13 7.84 2.10
N GLU A 528 -10.18 8.76 2.22
CA GLU A 528 -10.32 10.13 1.75
C GLU A 528 -10.48 10.24 0.23
N LYS A 529 -9.90 9.28 -0.51
CA LYS A 529 -9.83 9.28 -1.97
C LYS A 529 -10.83 8.33 -2.65
N MET A 530 -11.72 7.69 -1.90
CA MET A 530 -12.66 6.70 -2.44
C MET A 530 -13.57 7.26 -3.55
N ALA A 531 -13.91 8.55 -3.50
CA ALA A 531 -14.70 9.20 -4.54
C ALA A 531 -14.06 9.06 -5.93
N LEU A 532 -12.71 9.10 -6.03
CA LEU A 532 -11.99 8.93 -7.28
C LEU A 532 -12.05 7.49 -7.82
N LEU A 533 -12.07 6.49 -6.92
CA LEU A 533 -12.28 5.08 -7.30
C LEU A 533 -13.71 4.84 -7.80
N ASN A 534 -14.70 5.43 -7.13
CA ASN A 534 -16.09 5.32 -7.53
C ASN A 534 -16.33 5.88 -8.94
N GLU A 535 -15.64 6.97 -9.30
CA GLU A 535 -15.73 7.58 -10.63
C GLU A 535 -15.10 6.76 -11.77
N VAL A 536 -14.34 5.72 -11.46
CA VAL A 536 -13.85 4.73 -12.44
C VAL A 536 -14.55 3.37 -12.30
N GLY A 537 -15.66 3.32 -11.52
CA GLY A 537 -16.48 2.13 -11.35
C GLY A 537 -15.95 1.10 -10.34
N ILE A 538 -15.03 1.49 -9.46
CA ILE A 538 -14.51 0.63 -8.38
C ILE A 538 -15.12 1.08 -7.06
N PHE A 539 -16.09 0.33 -6.56
CA PHE A 539 -16.80 0.59 -5.31
C PHE A 539 -16.25 -0.29 -4.20
N LEU A 540 -15.33 0.28 -3.41
CA LEU A 540 -14.76 -0.37 -2.25
C LEU A 540 -15.58 -0.02 -1.01
N GLU A 541 -15.98 -1.03 -0.24
CA GLU A 541 -16.64 -0.86 1.04
C GLU A 541 -15.68 -1.18 2.18
N VAL A 542 -15.79 -0.49 3.30
CA VAL A 542 -15.02 -0.80 4.52
C VAL A 542 -15.50 -2.12 5.09
N TYR A 543 -14.56 -3.07 5.27
CA TYR A 543 -14.83 -4.39 5.82
C TYR A 543 -13.83 -4.74 6.93
N GLY A 544 -14.25 -4.49 8.18
CA GLY A 544 -13.39 -4.78 9.32
C GLY A 544 -12.21 -3.82 9.49
N HIS A 545 -11.08 -4.37 9.93
CA HIS A 545 -9.88 -3.62 10.26
C HIS A 545 -8.93 -3.54 9.06
N ASN A 546 -8.58 -2.33 8.63
CA ASN A 546 -7.63 -2.08 7.53
C ASN A 546 -7.94 -2.81 6.21
N THR A 547 -9.19 -3.22 6.00
CA THR A 547 -9.61 -4.05 4.88
C THR A 547 -10.76 -3.41 4.14
N PHE A 548 -10.70 -3.43 2.81
CA PHE A 548 -11.81 -3.12 1.92
C PHE A 548 -12.34 -4.38 1.28
N ILE A 549 -13.65 -4.40 0.97
CA ILE A 549 -14.32 -5.44 0.21
C ILE A 549 -14.83 -4.89 -1.11
N LEU A 550 -14.63 -5.64 -2.19
CA LEU A 550 -15.19 -5.37 -3.52
C LEU A 550 -16.22 -6.45 -3.84
N ARG A 551 -17.47 -6.03 -4.12
CA ARG A 551 -18.60 -6.94 -4.43
C ARG A 551 -18.93 -6.95 -5.91
N GLU A 552 -18.59 -5.88 -6.62
CA GLU A 552 -18.86 -5.70 -8.04
C GLU A 552 -17.70 -5.00 -8.73
N HIS A 553 -17.56 -5.21 -10.03
CA HIS A 553 -16.48 -4.62 -10.82
C HIS A 553 -16.98 -4.20 -12.20
N PRO A 554 -16.33 -3.23 -12.86
CA PRO A 554 -16.66 -2.86 -14.23
C PRO A 554 -16.46 -4.02 -15.21
N ILE A 555 -17.34 -4.18 -16.19
CA ILE A 555 -17.25 -5.23 -17.21
C ILE A 555 -15.94 -5.17 -18.02
N TRP A 556 -15.35 -3.98 -18.20
CA TRP A 556 -14.08 -3.82 -18.88
C TRP A 556 -12.90 -4.47 -18.12
N MET A 557 -13.05 -4.82 -16.83
CA MET A 557 -12.04 -5.51 -16.01
C MET A 557 -12.31 -7.02 -16.01
N LYS A 558 -11.33 -7.83 -16.41
CA LYS A 558 -11.45 -9.29 -16.35
C LYS A 558 -11.31 -9.79 -14.91
N GLU A 559 -12.06 -10.84 -14.56
CA GLU A 559 -12.04 -11.41 -13.21
C GLU A 559 -10.64 -11.80 -12.71
N GLU A 560 -9.79 -12.32 -13.60
CA GLU A 560 -8.41 -12.72 -13.28
C GLU A 560 -7.50 -11.54 -12.91
N GLU A 561 -7.86 -10.34 -13.29
CA GLU A 561 -7.05 -9.11 -13.13
C GLU A 561 -7.60 -8.19 -12.04
N ILE A 562 -8.77 -8.49 -11.47
CA ILE A 562 -9.41 -7.62 -10.47
C ILE A 562 -8.47 -7.35 -9.30
N ALA A 563 -7.93 -8.41 -8.70
CA ALA A 563 -7.10 -8.27 -7.51
C ALA A 563 -5.88 -7.37 -7.77
N SER A 564 -5.13 -7.63 -8.85
CA SER A 564 -3.94 -6.86 -9.17
C SER A 564 -4.27 -5.44 -9.66
N GLY A 565 -5.35 -5.31 -10.44
CA GLY A 565 -5.77 -4.02 -10.97
C GLY A 565 -6.21 -3.06 -9.87
N VAL A 566 -7.04 -3.52 -8.94
CA VAL A 566 -7.52 -2.70 -7.82
C VAL A 566 -6.37 -2.30 -6.89
N TYR A 567 -5.43 -3.20 -6.57
CA TYR A 567 -4.24 -2.80 -5.80
C TYR A 567 -3.42 -1.71 -6.51
N GLU A 568 -3.22 -1.83 -7.83
CA GLU A 568 -2.47 -0.84 -8.60
C GLU A 568 -3.20 0.51 -8.67
N MET A 569 -4.53 0.50 -8.80
CA MET A 569 -5.34 1.72 -8.75
C MET A 569 -5.22 2.41 -7.39
N CYS A 570 -5.30 1.66 -6.31
CA CYS A 570 -5.10 2.17 -4.96
C CYS A 570 -3.66 2.69 -4.76
N ASP A 571 -2.65 1.94 -5.19
CA ASP A 571 -1.25 2.36 -5.11
C ASP A 571 -1.02 3.67 -5.90
N MET A 572 -1.63 3.83 -7.07
CA MET A 572 -1.56 5.05 -7.87
C MET A 572 -2.16 6.24 -7.13
N LEU A 573 -3.31 6.07 -6.48
CA LEU A 573 -3.94 7.12 -5.66
C LEU A 573 -3.11 7.49 -4.43
N LEU A 574 -2.45 6.53 -3.81
CA LEU A 574 -1.57 6.79 -2.66
C LEU A 574 -0.33 7.59 -3.05
N LEU A 575 0.20 7.40 -4.27
CA LEU A 575 1.34 8.15 -4.78
C LEU A 575 0.99 9.58 -5.19
N THR A 576 -0.29 9.87 -5.47
CA THR A 576 -0.76 11.16 -5.98
C THR A 576 -1.37 12.01 -4.87
N ASN A 577 -0.78 13.18 -4.59
CA ASN A 577 -1.28 14.08 -3.55
C ASN A 577 -2.51 14.89 -3.99
N GLU A 578 -2.54 15.35 -5.25
CA GLU A 578 -3.68 16.09 -5.85
C GLU A 578 -3.76 15.70 -7.32
N VAL A 579 -4.80 14.98 -7.70
CA VAL A 579 -5.01 14.54 -9.09
C VAL A 579 -6.43 14.89 -9.50
N SER A 580 -6.55 15.54 -10.66
CA SER A 580 -7.85 15.67 -11.29
C SER A 580 -8.31 14.29 -11.77
N ILE A 581 -9.62 14.03 -11.73
CA ILE A 581 -10.21 12.78 -12.22
C ILE A 581 -9.80 12.50 -13.68
N LYS A 582 -9.67 13.53 -14.51
CA LYS A 582 -9.21 13.40 -15.89
C LYS A 582 -7.81 12.81 -15.99
N THR A 583 -6.87 13.31 -15.16
CA THR A 583 -5.49 12.80 -15.10
C THR A 583 -5.46 11.36 -14.59
N TYR A 584 -6.24 11.06 -13.54
CA TYR A 584 -6.33 9.71 -12.99
C TYR A 584 -6.84 8.69 -13.99
N ARG A 585 -7.93 9.01 -14.72
CA ARG A 585 -8.48 8.15 -15.78
C ARG A 585 -7.46 7.90 -16.90
N ALA A 586 -6.72 8.92 -17.29
CA ALA A 586 -5.70 8.80 -18.34
C ALA A 586 -4.51 7.92 -17.89
N GLU A 587 -4.00 8.14 -16.68
CA GLU A 587 -2.93 7.31 -16.09
C GLU A 587 -3.38 5.84 -15.95
N LEU A 588 -4.63 5.62 -15.54
CA LEU A 588 -5.23 4.31 -15.42
C LEU A 588 -5.35 3.61 -16.79
N ALA A 589 -5.79 4.34 -17.83
CA ALA A 589 -5.86 3.79 -19.19
C ALA A 589 -4.49 3.38 -19.72
N ILE A 590 -3.43 4.19 -19.46
CA ILE A 590 -2.05 3.84 -19.80
C ILE A 590 -1.63 2.57 -19.08
N MET A 591 -1.82 2.51 -17.75
CA MET A 591 -1.46 1.35 -16.94
C MET A 591 -2.15 0.06 -17.44
N MET A 592 -3.46 0.13 -17.69
CA MET A 592 -4.23 -1.02 -18.17
C MET A 592 -3.83 -1.47 -19.58
N SER A 593 -3.48 -0.52 -20.47
CA SER A 593 -3.00 -0.85 -21.82
C SER A 593 -1.68 -1.60 -21.79
N CYS A 594 -0.71 -1.14 -21.00
CA CYS A 594 0.60 -1.80 -20.86
C CYS A 594 0.46 -3.22 -20.28
N LYS A 595 -0.36 -3.37 -19.23
CA LYS A 595 -0.54 -4.65 -18.55
C LYS A 595 -1.14 -5.74 -19.43
N ARG A 596 -1.96 -5.34 -20.41
CA ARG A 596 -2.71 -6.24 -21.29
C ARG A 596 -2.11 -6.40 -22.68
N SER A 597 -1.06 -5.66 -23.01
CA SER A 597 -0.41 -5.78 -24.31
C SER A 597 0.34 -7.10 -24.45
N ILE A 598 0.38 -7.65 -25.66
CA ILE A 598 1.10 -8.89 -25.95
C ILE A 598 2.56 -8.69 -25.61
N LYS A 599 3.15 -9.65 -24.90
CA LYS A 599 4.58 -9.63 -24.60
C LYS A 599 5.40 -9.75 -25.90
N ALA A 600 6.58 -9.13 -25.90
CA ALA A 600 7.56 -9.38 -26.95
C ALA A 600 7.83 -10.89 -27.11
N ASN A 601 8.14 -11.35 -28.32
CA ASN A 601 8.34 -12.74 -28.70
C ASN A 601 7.08 -13.63 -28.71
N HIS A 602 5.90 -13.05 -28.81
CA HIS A 602 4.66 -13.80 -29.01
C HIS A 602 4.33 -13.86 -30.50
N SER A 603 4.29 -15.07 -31.05
CA SER A 603 3.90 -15.29 -32.45
C SER A 603 2.40 -15.05 -32.61
N LEU A 604 2.00 -14.14 -33.52
CA LEU A 604 0.64 -13.95 -33.92
C LEU A 604 0.36 -14.81 -35.15
N ASP A 605 -0.85 -15.38 -35.25
CA ASP A 605 -1.34 -15.94 -36.51
C ASP A 605 -1.73 -14.82 -37.48
N ASP A 606 -1.84 -15.16 -38.77
CA ASP A 606 -2.15 -14.20 -39.84
C ASP A 606 -3.45 -13.42 -39.58
N TYR A 607 -4.45 -14.08 -39.01
CA TYR A 607 -5.73 -13.47 -38.69
C TYR A 607 -5.59 -12.42 -37.61
N SER A 608 -4.89 -12.76 -36.51
CA SER A 608 -4.65 -11.86 -35.36
C SER A 608 -3.78 -10.66 -35.76
N ALA A 609 -2.76 -10.88 -36.62
CA ALA A 609 -1.91 -9.81 -37.13
C ALA A 609 -2.70 -8.81 -38.00
N ARG A 610 -3.50 -9.31 -38.94
CA ARG A 610 -4.38 -8.48 -39.81
C ARG A 610 -5.42 -7.73 -38.97
N ASN A 611 -6.03 -8.39 -37.97
CA ASN A 611 -6.98 -7.76 -37.06
C ASN A 611 -6.35 -6.64 -36.24
N LEU A 612 -5.13 -6.83 -35.77
CA LEU A 612 -4.39 -5.77 -35.05
C LEU A 612 -4.15 -4.53 -35.91
N LEU A 613 -3.79 -4.72 -37.21
CA LEU A 613 -3.62 -3.61 -38.16
C LEU A 613 -4.95 -2.89 -38.43
N LEU A 614 -6.05 -3.63 -38.56
CA LEU A 614 -7.39 -3.05 -38.73
C LEU A 614 -7.82 -2.24 -37.49
N GLN A 615 -7.59 -2.74 -36.29
CA GLN A 615 -7.88 -2.01 -35.07
C GLN A 615 -7.00 -0.77 -34.93
N LEU A 616 -5.70 -0.87 -35.27
CA LEU A 616 -4.78 0.26 -35.26
C LEU A 616 -5.24 1.37 -36.24
N ALA A 617 -5.75 1.00 -37.42
CA ALA A 617 -6.29 1.95 -38.39
C ALA A 617 -7.53 2.71 -37.88
N GLN A 618 -8.25 2.15 -36.90
CA GLN A 618 -9.40 2.79 -36.26
C GLN A 618 -9.03 3.75 -35.15
N CYS A 619 -7.79 3.68 -34.64
CA CYS A 619 -7.29 4.56 -33.57
C CYS A 619 -7.27 6.03 -34.02
N GLN A 620 -7.44 6.93 -33.05
CA GLN A 620 -7.30 8.39 -33.30
C GLN A 620 -5.86 8.76 -33.66
N ASN A 621 -4.88 8.16 -32.94
CA ASN A 621 -3.45 8.31 -33.25
C ASN A 621 -2.78 6.95 -33.41
N PRO A 622 -2.73 6.36 -34.61
CA PRO A 622 -2.12 5.06 -34.85
C PRO A 622 -0.59 5.05 -34.90
N TYR A 623 0.07 6.22 -34.81
CA TYR A 623 1.51 6.37 -35.09
C TYR A 623 2.41 6.21 -33.87
N ASN A 624 1.89 6.53 -32.68
CA ASN A 624 2.67 6.48 -31.45
C ASN A 624 1.92 5.69 -30.36
N CYS A 625 2.65 4.87 -29.59
CA CYS A 625 2.08 4.27 -28.39
C CYS A 625 1.86 5.33 -27.29
N PRO A 626 1.11 5.03 -26.22
CA PRO A 626 0.88 5.98 -25.12
C PRO A 626 2.16 6.53 -24.46
N HIS A 627 3.28 5.81 -24.58
CA HIS A 627 4.60 6.21 -24.07
C HIS A 627 5.41 7.07 -25.04
N GLY A 628 4.86 7.35 -26.24
CA GLY A 628 5.51 8.15 -27.28
C GLY A 628 6.49 7.40 -28.16
N ARG A 629 6.56 6.05 -28.09
CA ARG A 629 7.36 5.26 -29.02
C ARG A 629 6.64 5.16 -30.36
N PRO A 630 7.36 5.24 -31.51
CA PRO A 630 6.74 5.02 -32.81
C PRO A 630 6.17 3.60 -32.89
N VAL A 631 4.93 3.49 -33.39
CA VAL A 631 4.23 2.20 -33.62
C VAL A 631 4.68 1.59 -34.93
N LEU A 632 4.94 2.42 -35.94
CA LEU A 632 5.34 1.96 -37.26
C LEU A 632 6.42 2.87 -37.87
N ILE A 633 7.24 2.27 -38.71
CA ILE A 633 8.24 2.96 -39.54
C ILE A 633 8.03 2.58 -41.00
N ASN A 634 8.29 3.52 -41.91
CA ASN A 634 8.13 3.31 -43.36
C ASN A 634 9.48 3.38 -44.04
N PHE A 635 9.73 2.42 -44.93
CA PHE A 635 10.80 2.49 -45.94
C PHE A 635 10.13 2.73 -47.31
N SER A 636 10.27 3.95 -47.83
CA SER A 636 9.69 4.26 -49.13
C SER A 636 10.32 3.43 -50.25
N LYS A 637 9.60 3.27 -51.35
CA LYS A 637 10.15 2.58 -52.52
C LYS A 637 11.44 3.23 -53.00
N ALA A 638 11.53 4.55 -52.97
CA ALA A 638 12.74 5.31 -53.33
C ALA A 638 13.91 5.00 -52.41
N ASP A 639 13.66 4.89 -51.09
CA ASP A 639 14.72 4.54 -50.10
C ASP A 639 15.22 3.11 -50.36
N MET A 640 14.33 2.19 -50.63
CA MET A 640 14.68 0.81 -51.00
C MET A 640 15.54 0.76 -52.28
N GLU A 641 15.14 1.49 -53.33
CA GLU A 641 15.89 1.56 -54.56
C GLU A 641 17.28 2.19 -54.39
N LYS A 642 17.40 3.21 -53.53
CA LYS A 642 18.70 3.78 -53.14
C LYS A 642 19.58 2.79 -52.37
N MET A 643 19.01 2.09 -51.38
CA MET A 643 19.73 1.07 -50.61
C MET A 643 20.29 -0.04 -51.47
N PHE A 644 19.51 -0.46 -52.50
CA PHE A 644 19.94 -1.48 -53.49
C PHE A 644 20.76 -0.88 -54.65
N ARG A 645 21.13 0.44 -54.60
CA ARG A 645 21.86 1.16 -55.67
C ARG A 645 21.22 1.06 -57.05
N ARG A 646 19.89 0.93 -57.12
CA ARG A 646 19.15 0.93 -58.37
C ARG A 646 18.96 2.32 -58.96
N ILE A 647 18.91 3.35 -58.11
CA ILE A 647 18.98 4.77 -58.48
C ILE A 647 20.40 5.21 -58.13
N GLN A 648 21.20 5.50 -59.15
CA GLN A 648 22.48 6.20 -58.98
C GLN A 648 22.12 7.66 -58.74
N GLU A 649 22.48 8.20 -57.55
CA GLU A 649 22.60 9.66 -57.39
C GLU A 649 23.58 10.14 -58.46
N ASN A 650 23.18 11.08 -59.28
CA ASN A 650 24.07 11.73 -60.23
C ASN A 650 25.26 12.23 -59.42
N HIS A 651 26.41 11.53 -59.52
CA HIS A 651 27.66 12.02 -59.08
C HIS A 651 27.91 13.32 -59.84
N THR A 652 27.67 14.47 -59.26
CA THR A 652 28.31 15.73 -59.61
C THR A 652 29.79 15.41 -59.63
N SER A 653 30.32 15.31 -60.82
CA SER A 653 31.68 14.82 -61.07
C SER A 653 32.61 15.72 -60.29
N LEU A 654 33.56 15.15 -59.54
CA LEU A 654 34.73 15.75 -58.93
C LEU A 654 35.57 16.60 -59.89
N ARG A 655 35.14 16.83 -61.11
CA ARG A 655 35.72 17.72 -62.12
C ARG A 655 35.36 19.18 -61.97
N GLU A 656 34.38 19.55 -61.16
CA GLU A 656 34.05 21.00 -60.91
C GLU A 656 34.69 21.62 -59.66
N LEU A 657 35.34 20.82 -58.82
CA LEU A 657 36.10 21.30 -57.65
C LEU A 657 37.59 21.56 -57.92
N GLY A 658 38.01 21.51 -59.19
CA GLY A 658 39.38 21.76 -59.61
C GLY A 658 39.64 23.13 -60.28
N LYS A 659 38.82 24.12 -60.08
CA LYS A 659 39.09 25.49 -60.47
C LYS A 659 38.76 26.43 -59.35
N TYR A 660 39.70 26.57 -58.42
CA TYR A 660 40.10 27.84 -57.79
C TYR A 660 41.39 27.60 -57.05
#